data_d335c5325189068f014b2e93df3c0c04
#
_entry.id   d335c5325189068f014b2e93df3c0c04
#
_cell.length_a   1.000
_cell.length_b   1.000
_cell.length_c   1.000
_cell.angle_alpha   90.00
_cell.angle_beta   90.00
_cell.angle_gamma   90.00
#
_symmetry.space_group_name_H-M   'P 1'
#
loop_
_entity.id
_entity.type
_entity.pdbx_description
1 polymer ?
#
loop_
_entity_poly.entity_id
_entity_poly.type
_entity_poly.pdbx_seq_one_letter_code
_entity_poly.pdbx_strand_id
1 'polypeptide(L)'
;MDVVVNDEWHGRFNLSFKARPGNEEALACFDNALLERLGLDSSKFYPQAQQQLSAAQACIPIDGALDDASSRLDFANQRLYLSVPQIAVKRSARETVDPSQWDSGITAGFLDYNLNTYSTQHRSQGNFRQTYLGLGAGLNIGPWRLRHDGSLNWSDQGQQRYQSIASYAQRDITPWRSQLTLGESYTSGGLFDSLSYTGIRLASDDRMLPASLRGYAPVVRGIASSNARVLIRQRGVTLHETTVAPGAFEIDDLYATGYGGDLEVTVTEADGREHSFSVPYAAVPLSLRAGASRYSATLGTLRNQQLNSNPVFVEGTWQYGLNNLVSTYSGMTLASGYGSALLGGSLNTELGAFGADLTQARTHLPGLGSQQGQSLRLSYAKTLSETDTQIALATYRYSTRGFYGLEDAQLSRQFLRDAGDQRYQRHRSRTTLSLAQPLALNYGQLHLSASASSYWDHAGSDLSYSIGYSNHYKTLGYTLSSTRERDRFGRAGNTLYLSLSLPLGSERVRSLSSSISRDSNGNSRAQATLTGATSDDQHLSYGITASQDRHHGQNNHTLSSNLLYRGSAAELSGSLSQGRHTSQASLGLRGAIVAHADGLTLSQPLSETFGLIHAKDADGARVTSGTALKVDSSGYAVVPNLTPYRRNTVAIDPKGLSTDVELQSSSQQTVPRAGAIPLLVFQTRSGRSAVIHARQVDGQPLPFGAAVLDTNGNELGAVGQGSQLFARGLQDEGEIIVRWDNGSTGNCRITYALPAAAKKTAGAAPQNIQSVCLATPAHP
;
A
#
# COMPACT_ATOMS: atom_id res chain seq x y z
N MET A 1 16.24 29.80 -8.92
CA MET A 1 15.09 30.25 -9.74
C MET A 1 14.12 29.11 -9.93
N ASP A 2 12.82 29.39 -10.02
CA ASP A 2 11.85 28.38 -10.39
C ASP A 2 11.95 28.10 -11.90
N VAL A 3 11.96 26.81 -12.27
CA VAL A 3 12.02 26.39 -13.68
C VAL A 3 10.70 25.77 -14.09
N VAL A 4 10.16 26.25 -15.21
CA VAL A 4 8.90 25.80 -15.81
C VAL A 4 9.24 25.25 -17.21
N VAL A 5 8.94 23.99 -17.49
CA VAL A 5 9.15 23.35 -18.80
C VAL A 5 7.78 23.03 -19.40
N ASN A 6 7.51 23.58 -20.58
CA ASN A 6 6.22 23.40 -21.29
C ASN A 6 5.01 23.69 -20.38
N ASP A 7 5.06 24.82 -19.63
CA ASP A 7 4.05 25.28 -18.67
C ASP A 7 3.90 24.41 -17.40
N GLU A 8 4.72 23.38 -17.20
CA GLU A 8 4.76 22.59 -15.97
C GLU A 8 5.93 23.01 -15.07
N TRP A 9 5.65 23.24 -13.78
CA TRP A 9 6.67 23.60 -12.80
C TRP A 9 7.50 22.38 -12.38
N HIS A 10 8.81 22.43 -12.65
CA HIS A 10 9.75 21.33 -12.36
C HIS A 10 10.54 21.49 -11.06
N GLY A 11 10.47 22.65 -10.42
CA GLY A 11 11.15 22.89 -9.15
C GLY A 11 12.00 24.15 -9.12
N ARG A 12 12.73 24.32 -8.01
CA ARG A 12 13.68 25.42 -7.82
C ARG A 12 15.12 24.94 -8.00
N PHE A 13 15.88 25.62 -8.87
CA PHE A 13 17.23 25.24 -9.24
C PHE A 13 18.20 26.41 -9.11
N ASN A 14 19.47 26.10 -8.85
CA ASN A 14 20.56 27.06 -9.00
C ASN A 14 20.97 27.06 -10.46
N LEU A 15 20.76 28.17 -11.15
CA LEU A 15 21.06 28.32 -12.57
C LEU A 15 22.28 29.24 -12.76
N SER A 16 23.17 28.87 -13.65
CA SER A 16 24.25 29.73 -14.14
C SER A 16 23.81 30.43 -15.41
N PHE A 17 24.28 31.65 -15.64
CA PHE A 17 23.98 32.43 -16.82
C PHE A 17 25.26 32.85 -17.50
N LYS A 18 25.24 32.86 -18.83
CA LYS A 18 26.41 33.27 -19.65
C LYS A 18 25.97 34.37 -20.63
N ALA A 19 26.71 35.46 -20.64
CA ALA A 19 26.51 36.51 -21.63
C ALA A 19 26.88 36.03 -23.03
N ARG A 20 26.08 36.36 -24.03
CA ARG A 20 26.36 36.07 -25.43
C ARG A 20 27.20 37.24 -26.00
N PRO A 21 28.33 36.97 -26.67
CA PRO A 21 29.07 38.03 -27.31
C PRO A 21 28.20 38.79 -28.32
N GLY A 22 27.97 40.09 -28.07
CA GLY A 22 27.20 40.97 -28.96
C GLY A 22 25.70 41.04 -28.63
N ASN A 23 25.23 40.49 -27.54
CA ASN A 23 23.83 40.63 -27.06
C ASN A 23 23.82 41.03 -25.59
N GLU A 24 22.89 41.90 -25.18
CA GLU A 24 22.74 42.32 -23.76
C GLU A 24 22.06 41.28 -22.88
N GLU A 25 21.48 40.23 -23.46
CA GLU A 25 20.77 39.20 -22.76
C GLU A 25 21.68 38.02 -22.35
N ALA A 26 21.64 37.67 -21.06
CA ALA A 26 22.30 36.47 -20.54
C ALA A 26 21.40 35.25 -20.71
N LEU A 27 21.96 34.16 -21.27
CA LEU A 27 21.24 32.88 -21.45
C LEU A 27 21.54 31.92 -20.31
N ALA A 28 20.54 31.19 -19.90
CA ALA A 28 20.70 30.14 -18.91
C ALA A 28 21.57 29.00 -19.44
N CYS A 29 22.48 28.51 -18.60
CA CYS A 29 23.38 27.41 -18.86
C CYS A 29 22.82 26.09 -18.39
N PHE A 30 22.87 25.09 -19.23
CA PHE A 30 22.46 23.73 -18.91
C PHE A 30 23.64 22.77 -19.03
N ASP A 31 23.81 21.93 -18.03
CA ASP A 31 24.69 20.76 -18.05
C ASP A 31 23.84 19.46 -18.05
N ASN A 32 24.48 18.31 -18.24
CA ASN A 32 23.78 17.03 -18.28
C ASN A 32 23.00 16.74 -17.00
N ALA A 33 23.54 17.10 -15.82
CA ALA A 33 22.90 16.85 -14.54
C ALA A 33 21.61 17.68 -14.37
N LEU A 34 21.65 18.95 -14.81
CA LEU A 34 20.48 19.83 -14.78
C LEU A 34 19.42 19.38 -15.80
N LEU A 35 19.83 19.04 -17.03
CA LEU A 35 18.94 18.52 -18.07
C LEU A 35 18.24 17.23 -17.60
N GLU A 36 18.99 16.33 -16.99
CA GLU A 36 18.42 15.08 -16.44
C GLU A 36 17.40 15.35 -15.32
N ARG A 37 17.69 16.30 -14.42
CA ARG A 37 16.79 16.72 -13.35
C ARG A 37 15.54 17.44 -13.86
N LEU A 38 15.64 18.11 -15.00
CA LEU A 38 14.51 18.73 -15.70
C LEU A 38 13.73 17.74 -16.58
N GLY A 39 14.16 16.47 -16.61
CA GLY A 39 13.50 15.45 -17.42
C GLY A 39 13.74 15.62 -18.93
N LEU A 40 14.85 16.23 -19.36
CA LEU A 40 15.17 16.40 -20.77
C LEU A 40 16.12 15.29 -21.26
N ASP A 41 15.88 14.82 -22.48
CA ASP A 41 16.69 13.79 -23.13
C ASP A 41 17.74 14.42 -24.04
N SER A 42 18.97 14.60 -23.51
CA SER A 42 20.08 15.16 -24.25
C SER A 42 20.49 14.33 -25.48
N SER A 43 20.07 13.06 -25.59
CA SER A 43 20.33 12.24 -26.79
C SER A 43 19.59 12.73 -28.04
N LYS A 44 18.57 13.57 -27.86
CA LYS A 44 17.78 14.19 -28.94
C LYS A 44 18.29 15.54 -29.40
N PHE A 45 19.32 16.07 -28.74
CA PHE A 45 19.93 17.34 -29.07
C PHE A 45 20.85 17.20 -30.30
N TYR A 46 21.14 18.29 -30.95
CA TYR A 46 22.07 18.28 -32.06
C TYR A 46 23.44 17.69 -31.67
N PRO A 47 24.16 17.01 -32.60
CA PRO A 47 25.43 16.36 -32.30
C PRO A 47 26.46 17.31 -31.68
N GLN A 48 26.47 18.57 -32.10
CA GLN A 48 27.37 19.61 -31.55
C GLN A 48 27.05 19.93 -30.09
N ALA A 49 25.77 20.03 -29.74
CA ALA A 49 25.31 20.26 -28.37
C ALA A 49 25.61 19.05 -27.46
N GLN A 50 25.41 17.82 -27.95
CA GLN A 50 25.80 16.60 -27.24
C GLN A 50 27.31 16.53 -26.95
N GLN A 51 28.14 16.93 -27.92
CA GLN A 51 29.59 16.97 -27.75
C GLN A 51 30.01 18.01 -26.70
N GLN A 52 29.36 19.18 -26.66
CA GLN A 52 29.60 20.20 -25.64
C GLN A 52 29.15 19.76 -24.25
N LEU A 53 28.06 19.01 -24.15
CA LEU A 53 27.55 18.44 -22.88
C LEU A 53 28.51 17.39 -22.29
N SER A 54 29.35 16.76 -23.07
CA SER A 54 30.35 15.80 -22.58
C SER A 54 31.56 16.44 -21.90
N ALA A 55 31.70 17.76 -21.94
CA ALA A 55 32.79 18.49 -21.30
C ALA A 55 32.59 18.63 -19.80
N ALA A 56 33.67 18.65 -19.00
CA ALA A 56 33.62 18.65 -17.52
C ALA A 56 32.95 19.91 -16.91
N GLN A 57 32.81 21.01 -17.65
CA GLN A 57 32.10 22.23 -17.26
C GLN A 57 31.14 22.65 -18.38
N ALA A 58 30.27 21.74 -18.77
CA ALA A 58 29.31 22.02 -19.83
C ALA A 58 28.37 23.16 -19.43
N CYS A 59 28.20 24.10 -20.34
CA CYS A 59 27.24 25.20 -20.24
C CYS A 59 26.71 25.45 -21.64
N ILE A 60 25.59 24.85 -21.98
CA ILE A 60 24.91 25.10 -23.25
C ILE A 60 23.58 25.82 -23.01
N PRO A 61 23.23 26.81 -23.86
CA PRO A 61 21.87 27.33 -23.88
C PRO A 61 20.94 26.30 -24.54
N ILE A 62 19.69 26.25 -24.10
CA ILE A 62 18.68 25.38 -24.71
C ILE A 62 18.32 25.88 -26.12
N ASP A 63 18.38 27.21 -26.31
CA ASP A 63 18.11 27.89 -27.56
C ASP A 63 19.20 27.49 -28.60
N GLY A 64 18.78 26.79 -29.64
CA GLY A 64 19.70 26.28 -30.69
C GLY A 64 20.35 24.94 -30.36
N ALA A 65 20.07 24.31 -29.20
CA ALA A 65 20.47 22.95 -28.91
C ALA A 65 19.56 21.90 -29.57
N LEU A 66 18.35 22.31 -29.94
CA LEU A 66 17.29 21.50 -30.52
C LEU A 66 16.37 22.40 -31.36
N ASP A 67 15.73 21.88 -32.42
CA ASP A 67 14.70 22.60 -33.18
C ASP A 67 13.54 23.00 -32.23
N ASP A 68 13.01 24.21 -32.45
CA ASP A 68 11.86 24.75 -31.71
C ASP A 68 12.02 24.81 -30.18
N ALA A 69 13.24 24.68 -29.65
CA ALA A 69 13.52 24.91 -28.24
C ALA A 69 13.81 26.39 -27.98
N SER A 70 13.25 26.93 -26.90
CA SER A 70 13.50 28.31 -26.49
C SER A 70 13.47 28.46 -24.97
N SER A 71 14.17 29.48 -24.47
CA SER A 71 14.17 29.88 -23.09
C SER A 71 13.73 31.34 -22.92
N ARG A 72 12.94 31.61 -21.91
CA ARG A 72 12.50 32.95 -21.55
C ARG A 72 12.66 33.17 -20.04
N LEU A 73 13.47 34.15 -19.68
CA LEU A 73 13.70 34.52 -18.30
C LEU A 73 12.70 35.61 -17.87
N ASP A 74 11.95 35.32 -16.82
CA ASP A 74 11.14 36.30 -16.07
C ASP A 74 11.91 36.67 -14.79
N PHE A 75 12.71 37.71 -14.87
CA PHE A 75 13.55 38.14 -13.77
C PHE A 75 12.74 38.66 -12.58
N ALA A 76 11.62 39.33 -12.84
CA ALA A 76 10.77 39.90 -11.81
C ALA A 76 10.16 38.82 -10.89
N ASN A 77 9.76 37.71 -11.46
CA ASN A 77 9.21 36.55 -10.73
C ASN A 77 10.25 35.47 -10.42
N GLN A 78 11.52 35.68 -10.79
CA GLN A 78 12.60 34.70 -10.66
C GLN A 78 12.27 33.33 -11.27
N ARG A 79 11.66 33.34 -12.46
CA ARG A 79 11.26 32.14 -13.21
C ARG A 79 11.95 32.04 -14.54
N LEU A 80 12.37 30.83 -14.88
CA LEU A 80 12.85 30.46 -16.21
C LEU A 80 11.82 29.57 -16.87
N TYR A 81 11.27 30.01 -17.99
CA TYR A 81 10.37 29.26 -18.84
C TYR A 81 11.16 28.61 -19.96
N LEU A 82 10.98 27.29 -20.11
CA LEU A 82 11.56 26.50 -21.20
C LEU A 82 10.43 25.94 -22.06
N SER A 83 10.47 26.23 -23.35
CA SER A 83 9.65 25.53 -24.34
C SER A 83 10.54 24.54 -25.08
N VAL A 84 10.20 23.25 -24.99
CA VAL A 84 11.02 22.17 -25.54
C VAL A 84 10.10 21.17 -26.26
N PRO A 85 10.44 20.73 -27.49
CA PRO A 85 9.65 19.71 -28.19
C PRO A 85 9.50 18.44 -27.35
N GLN A 86 8.32 17.84 -27.40
CA GLN A 86 8.01 16.65 -26.61
C GLN A 86 8.95 15.45 -26.85
N ILE A 87 9.56 15.38 -28.05
CA ILE A 87 10.54 14.33 -28.36
C ILE A 87 11.79 14.39 -27.47
N ALA A 88 12.11 15.58 -26.96
CA ALA A 88 13.26 15.80 -26.08
C ALA A 88 12.88 15.82 -24.58
N VAL A 89 11.61 15.66 -24.25
CA VAL A 89 11.17 15.49 -22.86
C VAL A 89 11.20 14.01 -22.54
N LYS A 90 12.01 13.62 -21.55
CA LYS A 90 11.98 12.26 -21.01
C LYS A 90 10.61 12.03 -20.37
N ARG A 91 9.81 11.17 -20.97
CA ARG A 91 8.55 10.77 -20.38
C ARG A 91 8.81 9.92 -19.15
N SER A 92 8.71 10.51 -17.97
CA SER A 92 8.62 9.73 -16.73
C SER A 92 7.15 9.49 -16.42
N ALA A 93 6.80 8.24 -16.17
CA ALA A 93 5.46 7.91 -15.67
C ALA A 93 5.21 8.66 -14.36
N ARG A 94 3.98 9.11 -14.15
CA ARG A 94 3.60 9.86 -12.94
C ARG A 94 3.92 9.06 -11.67
N GLU A 95 4.34 9.76 -10.62
CA GLU A 95 4.77 9.17 -9.35
C GLU A 95 5.98 8.21 -9.50
N THR A 96 6.76 8.35 -10.56
CA THR A 96 8.05 7.65 -10.67
C THR A 96 8.98 8.18 -9.61
N VAL A 97 9.49 7.27 -8.78
CA VAL A 97 10.59 7.57 -7.87
C VAL A 97 11.85 6.89 -8.39
N ASP A 98 12.90 7.67 -8.58
CA ASP A 98 14.17 7.12 -9.03
C ASP A 98 14.68 6.04 -8.08
N PRO A 99 15.14 4.88 -8.57
CA PRO A 99 15.67 3.80 -7.73
C PRO A 99 16.82 4.20 -6.79
N SER A 100 17.56 5.28 -7.09
CA SER A 100 18.59 5.84 -6.20
C SER A 100 18.02 6.44 -4.92
N GLN A 101 16.73 6.83 -4.92
CA GLN A 101 16.02 7.35 -3.76
C GLN A 101 15.38 6.25 -2.91
N TRP A 102 15.44 4.99 -3.34
CA TRP A 102 14.84 3.88 -2.61
C TRP A 102 15.66 3.54 -1.36
N ASP A 103 15.03 3.68 -0.22
CA ASP A 103 15.62 3.45 1.09
C ASP A 103 15.67 1.95 1.42
N SER A 104 16.86 1.45 1.65
CA SER A 104 17.07 0.06 2.08
C SER A 104 16.76 -0.15 3.58
N GLY A 105 16.55 0.93 4.32
CA GLY A 105 16.31 0.89 5.75
C GLY A 105 17.53 0.57 6.58
N ILE A 106 17.33 0.50 7.88
CA ILE A 106 18.35 0.17 8.88
C ILE A 106 18.46 -1.34 9.08
N THR A 107 19.58 -1.78 9.69
CA THR A 107 19.68 -3.12 10.26
C THR A 107 18.82 -3.18 11.52
N ALA A 108 17.78 -4.01 11.47
CA ALA A 108 16.83 -4.19 12.57
C ALA A 108 16.20 -5.58 12.51
N GLY A 109 15.85 -6.10 13.67
CA GLY A 109 15.08 -7.33 13.82
C GLY A 109 13.66 -7.04 14.29
N PHE A 110 12.73 -7.96 14.05
CA PHE A 110 11.40 -7.85 14.61
C PHE A 110 10.79 -9.22 14.89
N LEU A 111 9.86 -9.22 15.83
CA LEU A 111 9.00 -10.35 16.15
C LEU A 111 7.56 -9.86 16.19
N ASP A 112 6.75 -10.26 15.20
CA ASP A 112 5.30 -10.07 15.18
C ASP A 112 4.63 -11.28 15.82
N TYR A 113 3.61 -11.05 16.65
CA TYR A 113 2.91 -12.12 17.35
C TYR A 113 1.39 -11.92 17.29
N ASN A 114 0.68 -13.03 17.21
CA ASN A 114 -0.78 -13.11 17.23
C ASN A 114 -1.20 -14.27 18.12
N LEU A 115 -1.43 -13.99 19.39
CA LEU A 115 -1.91 -14.95 20.39
C LEU A 115 -3.44 -14.90 20.44
N ASN A 116 -4.09 -16.05 20.35
CA ASN A 116 -5.53 -16.18 20.55
C ASN A 116 -5.82 -17.42 21.39
N THR A 117 -6.49 -17.23 22.52
CA THR A 117 -6.96 -18.31 23.37
C THR A 117 -8.49 -18.34 23.34
N TYR A 118 -9.01 -19.49 23.07
CA TYR A 118 -10.43 -19.76 22.95
C TYR A 118 -10.82 -20.88 23.93
N SER A 119 -11.87 -20.66 24.71
CA SER A 119 -12.39 -21.63 25.63
C SER A 119 -13.91 -21.76 25.49
N THR A 120 -14.37 -22.98 25.30
CA THR A 120 -15.82 -23.30 25.27
C THR A 120 -16.13 -24.28 26.36
N GLN A 121 -17.16 -23.99 27.11
CA GLN A 121 -17.76 -24.89 28.10
C GLN A 121 -19.12 -25.34 27.60
N HIS A 122 -19.27 -26.63 27.40
CA HIS A 122 -20.54 -27.26 27.02
C HIS A 122 -21.07 -28.12 28.16
N ARG A 123 -22.32 -27.93 28.54
CA ARG A 123 -22.92 -28.65 29.70
C ARG A 123 -22.87 -30.18 29.58
N SER A 124 -22.90 -30.71 28.35
CA SER A 124 -22.95 -32.17 28.12
C SER A 124 -21.64 -32.75 27.58
N GLN A 125 -20.69 -31.93 27.06
CA GLN A 125 -19.47 -32.40 26.39
C GLN A 125 -18.19 -32.00 27.12
N GLY A 126 -18.30 -31.22 28.22
CA GLY A 126 -17.15 -30.75 28.99
C GLY A 126 -16.55 -29.46 28.46
N ASN A 127 -15.35 -29.17 28.93
CA ASN A 127 -14.60 -27.97 28.57
C ASN A 127 -13.62 -28.28 27.46
N PHE A 128 -13.48 -27.37 26.50
CA PHE A 128 -12.47 -27.40 25.47
C PHE A 128 -11.75 -26.07 25.45
N ARG A 129 -10.41 -26.08 25.47
CA ARG A 129 -9.56 -24.92 25.31
C ARG A 129 -8.56 -25.15 24.22
N GLN A 130 -8.44 -24.16 23.33
CA GLN A 130 -7.43 -24.14 22.29
C GLN A 130 -6.71 -22.78 22.29
N THR A 131 -5.42 -22.81 22.11
CA THR A 131 -4.61 -21.62 21.96
C THR A 131 -3.82 -21.71 20.66
N TYR A 132 -3.86 -20.61 19.94
CA TYR A 132 -3.11 -20.37 18.70
C TYR A 132 -2.10 -19.26 18.95
N LEU A 133 -0.86 -19.46 18.50
CA LEU A 133 0.16 -18.45 18.46
C LEU A 133 0.75 -18.39 17.04
N GLY A 134 0.40 -17.34 16.29
CA GLY A 134 1.08 -16.97 15.06
C GLY A 134 2.34 -16.18 15.38
N LEU A 135 3.43 -16.50 14.72
CA LEU A 135 4.73 -15.83 14.88
C LEU A 135 5.26 -15.43 13.50
N GLY A 136 5.60 -14.15 13.35
CA GLY A 136 6.35 -13.61 12.24
C GLY A 136 7.66 -13.05 12.75
N ALA A 137 8.80 -13.56 12.29
CA ALA A 137 10.11 -13.04 12.68
C ALA A 137 10.85 -12.52 11.45
N GLY A 138 11.57 -11.44 11.60
CA GLY A 138 12.38 -10.88 10.53
C GLY A 138 13.66 -10.24 10.99
N LEU A 139 14.67 -10.26 10.12
CA LEU A 139 15.94 -9.58 10.33
C LEU A 139 16.38 -8.95 8.99
N ASN A 140 16.65 -7.67 9.02
CA ASN A 140 17.19 -6.92 7.88
C ASN A 140 18.70 -6.71 8.07
N ILE A 141 19.50 -7.13 7.07
CA ILE A 141 20.95 -6.93 7.04
C ILE A 141 21.35 -6.47 5.65
N GLY A 142 21.69 -5.20 5.51
CA GLY A 142 21.98 -4.59 4.21
C GLY A 142 20.81 -4.81 3.23
N PRO A 143 21.03 -5.39 2.02
CA PRO A 143 19.97 -5.61 1.05
C PRO A 143 19.12 -6.87 1.33
N TRP A 144 19.47 -7.68 2.33
CA TRP A 144 18.80 -8.94 2.62
C TRP A 144 17.71 -8.79 3.67
N ARG A 145 16.60 -9.49 3.46
CA ARG A 145 15.43 -9.60 4.32
C ARG A 145 15.24 -11.07 4.68
N LEU A 146 15.62 -11.44 5.89
CA LEU A 146 15.36 -12.77 6.45
C LEU A 146 13.97 -12.77 7.06
N ARG A 147 13.14 -13.75 6.73
CA ARG A 147 11.76 -13.86 7.19
C ARG A 147 11.44 -15.27 7.61
N HIS A 148 10.70 -15.39 8.68
CA HIS A 148 10.16 -16.64 9.16
C HIS A 148 8.73 -16.45 9.64
N ASP A 149 7.79 -17.21 9.09
CA ASP A 149 6.40 -17.23 9.46
C ASP A 149 6.03 -18.63 9.93
N GLY A 150 5.43 -18.73 11.09
CA GLY A 150 5.02 -20.01 11.66
C GLY A 150 3.81 -19.87 12.58
N SER A 151 3.23 -20.99 12.94
CA SER A 151 2.14 -21.05 13.90
C SER A 151 2.30 -22.23 14.85
N LEU A 152 1.92 -22.00 16.09
CA LEU A 152 1.84 -23.02 17.14
C LEU A 152 0.39 -23.15 17.60
N ASN A 153 -0.15 -24.35 17.53
CA ASN A 153 -1.46 -24.68 18.04
C ASN A 153 -1.30 -25.66 19.20
N TRP A 154 -2.00 -25.44 20.30
CA TRP A 154 -2.09 -26.41 21.38
C TRP A 154 -3.50 -26.42 22.01
N SER A 155 -3.91 -27.59 22.44
CA SER A 155 -5.20 -27.80 23.09
C SER A 155 -5.02 -28.47 24.46
N ASP A 156 -6.02 -28.35 25.31
CA ASP A 156 -6.08 -29.06 26.61
C ASP A 156 -6.16 -30.59 26.49
N GLN A 157 -6.44 -31.11 25.26
CA GLN A 157 -6.38 -32.53 24.93
C GLN A 157 -4.95 -33.02 24.61
N GLY A 158 -3.91 -32.19 24.86
CA GLY A 158 -2.52 -32.54 24.75
C GLY A 158 -1.95 -32.49 23.33
N GLN A 159 -2.70 -32.01 22.34
CA GLN A 159 -2.20 -31.84 20.99
C GLN A 159 -1.40 -30.53 20.88
N GLN A 160 -0.11 -30.65 20.59
CA GLN A 160 0.75 -29.53 20.23
C GLN A 160 1.26 -29.71 18.81
N ARG A 161 1.11 -28.71 17.97
CA ARG A 161 1.60 -28.74 16.61
C ARG A 161 2.19 -27.37 16.22
N TYR A 162 3.47 -27.38 15.95
CA TYR A 162 4.14 -26.27 15.27
C TYR A 162 4.13 -26.51 13.76
N GLN A 163 3.89 -25.43 12.99
CA GLN A 163 3.92 -25.44 11.53
C GLN A 163 4.71 -24.26 11.02
N SER A 164 5.82 -24.52 10.32
CA SER A 164 6.50 -23.52 9.50
C SER A 164 5.66 -23.23 8.25
N ILE A 165 5.28 -22.00 8.05
CA ILE A 165 4.53 -21.51 6.88
C ILE A 165 5.52 -21.14 5.78
N ALA A 166 6.48 -20.26 6.11
CA ALA A 166 7.52 -19.80 5.20
C ALA A 166 8.79 -19.47 5.98
N SER A 167 9.96 -19.71 5.37
CA SER A 167 11.27 -19.35 5.94
C SER A 167 12.21 -19.03 4.80
N TYR A 168 12.50 -17.76 4.57
CA TYR A 168 13.24 -17.35 3.38
C TYR A 168 14.13 -16.14 3.62
N ALA A 169 15.15 -16.04 2.77
CA ALA A 169 15.91 -14.83 2.55
C ALA A 169 15.48 -14.20 1.22
N GLN A 170 15.22 -12.91 1.21
CA GLN A 170 14.77 -12.17 0.04
C GLN A 170 15.59 -10.92 -0.17
N ARG A 171 15.82 -10.57 -1.44
CA ARG A 171 16.36 -9.26 -1.83
C ARG A 171 15.81 -8.84 -3.19
N ASP A 172 15.71 -7.56 -3.41
CA ASP A 172 15.36 -7.00 -4.71
C ASP A 172 16.57 -6.91 -5.64
N ILE A 173 16.32 -7.19 -6.92
CA ILE A 173 17.27 -7.04 -8.03
C ILE A 173 16.75 -5.88 -8.88
N THR A 174 17.11 -4.67 -8.50
CA THR A 174 16.60 -3.42 -9.10
C THR A 174 16.70 -3.37 -10.63
N PRO A 175 17.85 -3.73 -11.29
CA PRO A 175 17.96 -3.67 -12.75
C PRO A 175 16.94 -4.56 -13.47
N TRP A 176 16.53 -5.65 -12.86
CA TRP A 176 15.55 -6.59 -13.41
C TRP A 176 14.14 -6.39 -12.88
N ARG A 177 13.93 -5.40 -12.02
CA ARG A 177 12.66 -5.15 -11.31
C ARG A 177 12.09 -6.43 -10.72
N SER A 178 12.92 -7.17 -10.01
CA SER A 178 12.62 -8.53 -9.55
C SER A 178 12.99 -8.75 -8.11
N GLN A 179 12.35 -9.75 -7.50
CA GLN A 179 12.67 -10.26 -6.18
C GLN A 179 13.36 -11.64 -6.32
N LEU A 180 14.52 -11.78 -5.70
CA LEU A 180 15.18 -13.05 -5.49
C LEU A 180 14.81 -13.57 -4.11
N THR A 181 14.22 -14.77 -4.06
CA THR A 181 13.80 -15.46 -2.82
C THR A 181 14.53 -16.79 -2.70
N LEU A 182 15.14 -17.06 -1.55
CA LEU A 182 15.88 -18.27 -1.22
C LEU A 182 15.28 -18.91 0.03
N GLY A 183 14.85 -20.16 -0.02
CA GLY A 183 14.27 -20.88 1.13
C GLY A 183 12.85 -21.37 0.86
N GLU A 184 12.02 -21.37 1.90
CA GLU A 184 10.64 -21.86 1.89
C GLU A 184 9.66 -20.73 1.56
N SER A 185 8.93 -20.86 0.46
CA SER A 185 7.98 -19.86 -0.01
C SER A 185 6.93 -20.50 -0.95
N TYR A 186 6.18 -19.65 -1.67
CA TYR A 186 5.12 -20.07 -2.61
C TYR A 186 5.34 -19.48 -4.00
N THR A 187 4.94 -20.24 -5.04
CA THR A 187 4.86 -19.69 -6.41
C THR A 187 3.62 -18.78 -6.54
N SER A 188 3.58 -17.92 -7.57
CA SER A 188 2.56 -16.85 -7.67
C SER A 188 1.12 -17.34 -7.90
N GLY A 189 0.92 -18.57 -8.41
CA GLY A 189 -0.41 -19.08 -8.73
C GLY A 189 -1.11 -18.42 -9.93
N GLY A 190 -0.42 -17.55 -10.69
CA GLY A 190 -1.04 -16.78 -11.77
C GLY A 190 -1.38 -17.58 -13.02
N LEU A 191 -0.44 -18.37 -13.51
CA LEU A 191 -0.61 -19.24 -14.68
C LEU A 191 -0.87 -20.68 -14.30
N PHE A 192 0.00 -21.25 -13.48
CA PHE A 192 -0.21 -22.56 -12.83
C PHE A 192 -0.82 -22.37 -11.44
N ASP A 193 -1.26 -23.46 -10.82
CA ASP A 193 -1.70 -23.43 -9.43
C ASP A 193 -0.50 -23.11 -8.51
N SER A 194 -0.72 -22.38 -7.40
CA SER A 194 0.34 -22.01 -6.48
C SER A 194 0.92 -23.24 -5.78
N LEU A 195 2.23 -23.36 -5.78
CA LEU A 195 2.99 -24.45 -5.16
C LEU A 195 3.79 -23.94 -3.96
N SER A 196 3.74 -24.63 -2.83
CA SER A 196 4.68 -24.42 -1.73
C SER A 196 5.99 -25.13 -2.04
N TYR A 197 7.12 -24.43 -1.87
CA TYR A 197 8.43 -24.98 -2.24
C TYR A 197 9.52 -24.59 -1.23
N THR A 198 10.62 -25.38 -1.25
CA THR A 198 11.91 -25.00 -0.68
C THR A 198 12.92 -24.93 -1.81
N GLY A 199 13.50 -23.74 -2.05
CA GLY A 199 14.41 -23.57 -3.18
C GLY A 199 14.73 -22.12 -3.48
N ILE A 200 14.91 -21.83 -4.77
CA ILE A 200 15.27 -20.51 -5.30
C ILE A 200 14.18 -20.06 -6.25
N ARG A 201 13.77 -18.80 -6.11
CA ARG A 201 12.83 -18.16 -7.02
C ARG A 201 13.31 -16.76 -7.39
N LEU A 202 13.28 -16.45 -8.67
CA LEU A 202 13.41 -15.10 -9.21
C LEU A 202 12.11 -14.74 -9.92
N ALA A 203 11.48 -13.63 -9.52
CA ALA A 203 10.23 -13.21 -10.12
C ALA A 203 10.17 -11.68 -10.24
N SER A 204 9.57 -11.20 -11.31
CA SER A 204 9.29 -9.77 -11.48
C SER A 204 8.40 -9.25 -10.37
N ASP A 205 8.67 -8.03 -9.89
CA ASP A 205 7.89 -7.34 -8.86
C ASP A 205 7.33 -6.04 -9.42
N ASP A 206 6.05 -6.07 -9.77
CA ASP A 206 5.33 -4.92 -10.31
C ASP A 206 5.27 -3.74 -9.33
N ARG A 207 5.55 -3.94 -8.04
CA ARG A 207 5.60 -2.86 -7.05
C ARG A 207 6.75 -1.89 -7.32
N MET A 208 7.80 -2.33 -8.04
CA MET A 208 8.91 -1.49 -8.50
C MET A 208 8.53 -0.59 -9.69
N LEU A 209 7.36 -0.81 -10.29
CA LEU A 209 6.82 0.05 -11.33
C LEU A 209 6.05 1.23 -10.70
N PRO A 210 6.05 2.41 -11.33
CA PRO A 210 5.12 3.49 -10.97
C PRO A 210 3.67 3.01 -10.96
N ALA A 211 2.82 3.66 -10.16
CA ALA A 211 1.43 3.24 -10.04
C ALA A 211 0.68 3.29 -11.38
N SER A 212 0.97 4.31 -12.18
CA SER A 212 0.41 4.51 -13.51
C SER A 212 0.78 3.41 -14.51
N LEU A 213 1.90 2.68 -14.29
CA LEU A 213 2.35 1.57 -15.13
C LEU A 213 1.97 0.19 -14.60
N ARG A 214 1.40 0.09 -13.38
CA ARG A 214 0.97 -1.18 -12.81
C ARG A 214 -0.34 -1.63 -13.46
N GLY A 215 -0.45 -2.92 -13.73
CA GLY A 215 -1.62 -3.51 -14.37
C GLY A 215 -1.78 -3.08 -15.83
N TYR A 216 -2.92 -3.44 -16.41
CA TYR A 216 -3.25 -3.06 -17.79
C TYR A 216 -3.88 -1.67 -17.82
N ALA A 217 -3.37 -0.78 -18.67
CA ALA A 217 -4.06 0.38 -19.19
C ALA A 217 -3.64 0.59 -20.67
N PRO A 218 -4.56 0.94 -21.57
CA PRO A 218 -4.22 1.16 -22.95
C PRO A 218 -3.36 2.42 -23.11
N VAL A 219 -2.47 2.40 -24.08
CA VAL A 219 -1.74 3.59 -24.52
C VAL A 219 -2.65 4.42 -25.43
N VAL A 220 -2.81 5.69 -25.11
CA VAL A 220 -3.59 6.63 -25.93
C VAL A 220 -2.66 7.33 -26.93
N ARG A 221 -2.97 7.20 -28.22
CA ARG A 221 -2.23 7.85 -29.31
C ARG A 221 -3.16 8.76 -30.11
N GLY A 222 -2.67 9.94 -30.45
CA GLY A 222 -3.44 10.90 -31.23
C GLY A 222 -2.53 11.90 -31.95
N ILE A 223 -3.14 12.86 -32.65
CA ILE A 223 -2.45 13.94 -33.34
C ILE A 223 -3.08 15.26 -32.87
N ALA A 224 -2.25 16.20 -32.44
CA ALA A 224 -2.63 17.58 -32.14
C ALA A 224 -2.14 18.51 -33.27
N SER A 225 -2.98 19.43 -33.70
CA SER A 225 -2.63 20.40 -34.75
C SER A 225 -1.96 21.67 -34.18
N SER A 226 -2.13 21.89 -32.88
CA SER A 226 -1.58 23.01 -32.13
C SER A 226 -1.18 22.56 -30.73
N ASN A 227 -0.73 23.44 -29.84
CA ASN A 227 -0.66 23.11 -28.41
C ASN A 227 -2.08 22.81 -27.92
N ALA A 228 -2.38 21.52 -27.76
CA ALA A 228 -3.72 21.05 -27.47
C ALA A 228 -3.82 20.50 -26.05
N ARG A 229 -4.95 20.76 -25.42
CA ARG A 229 -5.32 20.11 -24.17
C ARG A 229 -5.94 18.74 -24.46
N VAL A 230 -5.34 17.68 -23.95
CA VAL A 230 -5.86 16.31 -24.05
C VAL A 230 -6.48 15.92 -22.72
N LEU A 231 -7.76 15.62 -22.75
CA LEU A 231 -8.56 15.20 -21.60
C LEU A 231 -8.99 13.75 -21.80
N ILE A 232 -8.63 12.86 -20.87
CA ILE A 232 -8.99 11.44 -20.90
C ILE A 232 -9.96 11.18 -19.76
N ARG A 233 -11.15 10.70 -20.13
CA ARG A 233 -12.22 10.33 -19.21
C ARG A 233 -12.54 8.85 -19.31
N GLN A 234 -13.03 8.31 -18.20
CA GLN A 234 -13.65 7.00 -18.16
C GLN A 234 -14.94 7.13 -17.36
N ARG A 235 -16.09 6.81 -17.96
CA ARG A 235 -17.41 6.93 -17.32
C ARG A 235 -17.65 8.32 -16.69
N GLY A 236 -17.27 9.37 -17.41
CA GLY A 236 -17.41 10.75 -16.94
C GLY A 236 -16.37 11.20 -15.88
N VAL A 237 -15.56 10.28 -15.34
CA VAL A 237 -14.47 10.61 -14.39
C VAL A 237 -13.21 10.94 -15.17
N THR A 238 -12.61 12.10 -14.90
CA THR A 238 -11.33 12.50 -15.50
C THR A 238 -10.21 11.67 -14.89
N LEU A 239 -9.54 10.87 -15.73
CA LEU A 239 -8.39 10.07 -15.34
C LEU A 239 -7.08 10.82 -15.55
N HIS A 240 -7.03 11.61 -16.62
CA HIS A 240 -5.83 12.33 -17.00
C HIS A 240 -6.19 13.59 -17.78
N GLU A 241 -5.43 14.65 -17.54
CA GLU A 241 -5.45 15.87 -18.34
C GLU A 241 -4.00 16.34 -18.54
N THR A 242 -3.64 16.61 -19.79
CA THR A 242 -2.30 17.10 -20.13
C THR A 242 -2.37 18.03 -21.33
N THR A 243 -1.36 18.87 -21.48
CA THR A 243 -1.16 19.67 -22.70
C THR A 243 -0.10 19.01 -23.54
N VAL A 244 -0.39 18.83 -24.83
CA VAL A 244 0.53 18.24 -25.82
C VAL A 244 0.94 19.27 -26.84
N ALA A 245 2.21 19.19 -27.30
CA ALA A 245 2.69 20.01 -28.39
C ALA A 245 2.10 19.57 -29.74
N PRO A 246 2.17 20.42 -30.80
CA PRO A 246 1.74 20.04 -32.14
C PRO A 246 2.46 18.77 -32.62
N GLY A 247 1.71 17.88 -33.27
CA GLY A 247 2.24 16.63 -33.80
C GLY A 247 1.59 15.39 -33.19
N ALA A 248 2.22 14.25 -33.41
CA ALA A 248 1.78 12.98 -32.83
C ALA A 248 2.10 12.95 -31.33
N PHE A 249 1.14 12.57 -30.52
CA PHE A 249 1.30 12.38 -29.08
C PHE A 249 0.99 10.95 -28.65
N GLU A 250 1.59 10.54 -27.56
CA GLU A 250 1.37 9.24 -26.92
C GLU A 250 1.31 9.42 -25.40
N ILE A 251 0.28 8.85 -24.74
CA ILE A 251 0.09 8.86 -23.29
C ILE A 251 0.01 7.40 -22.84
N ASP A 252 1.04 6.92 -22.17
CA ASP A 252 1.24 5.53 -21.77
C ASP A 252 1.23 5.32 -20.25
N ASP A 253 1.10 6.40 -19.46
CA ASP A 253 1.22 6.41 -18.01
C ASP A 253 -0.13 6.57 -17.28
N LEU A 254 -1.22 6.10 -17.88
CA LEU A 254 -2.53 6.11 -17.23
C LEU A 254 -2.57 5.10 -16.08
N TYR A 255 -3.20 5.51 -14.97
CA TYR A 255 -3.49 4.60 -13.88
C TYR A 255 -4.36 3.43 -14.35
N ALA A 256 -4.02 2.22 -13.94
CA ALA A 256 -4.89 1.08 -14.14
C ALA A 256 -6.13 1.25 -13.25
N THR A 257 -7.28 1.47 -13.87
CA THR A 257 -8.55 1.53 -13.16
C THR A 257 -9.16 0.14 -13.11
N GLY A 258 -9.55 -0.33 -11.92
CA GLY A 258 -10.21 -1.63 -11.76
C GLY A 258 -11.61 -1.72 -12.38
N TYR A 259 -12.09 -0.63 -12.94
CA TYR A 259 -13.43 -0.51 -13.55
C TYR A 259 -13.28 -0.51 -15.07
N GLY A 260 -13.54 -1.60 -15.73
CA GLY A 260 -13.58 -1.66 -17.18
C GLY A 260 -14.50 -0.59 -17.78
N GLY A 261 -14.30 -0.24 -19.02
CA GLY A 261 -15.04 0.78 -19.77
C GLY A 261 -14.09 1.59 -20.66
N ASP A 262 -14.55 1.98 -21.83
CA ASP A 262 -13.71 2.66 -22.81
C ASP A 262 -13.23 4.03 -22.29
N LEU A 263 -12.05 4.44 -22.74
CA LEU A 263 -11.52 5.77 -22.46
C LEU A 263 -12.05 6.73 -23.54
N GLU A 264 -12.68 7.81 -23.10
CA GLU A 264 -13.06 8.93 -23.96
C GLU A 264 -11.92 9.94 -23.97
N VAL A 265 -11.32 10.15 -25.12
CA VAL A 265 -10.22 11.11 -25.31
C VAL A 265 -10.75 12.31 -26.05
N THR A 266 -10.68 13.48 -25.42
CA THR A 266 -11.04 14.76 -26.04
C THR A 266 -9.77 15.60 -26.20
N VAL A 267 -9.49 16.00 -27.42
CA VAL A 267 -8.40 16.92 -27.78
C VAL A 267 -9.01 18.27 -28.10
N THR A 268 -8.68 19.26 -27.27
CA THR A 268 -9.08 20.66 -27.46
C THR A 268 -7.89 21.44 -27.99
N GLU A 269 -7.96 21.88 -29.22
CA GLU A 269 -6.91 22.68 -29.89
C GLU A 269 -6.83 24.11 -29.33
N ALA A 270 -5.73 24.80 -29.58
CA ALA A 270 -5.53 26.19 -29.13
C ALA A 270 -6.59 27.17 -29.63
N ASP A 271 -7.24 26.87 -30.74
CA ASP A 271 -8.35 27.67 -31.32
C ASP A 271 -9.75 27.25 -30.77
N GLY A 272 -9.78 26.34 -29.82
CA GLY A 272 -11.01 25.85 -29.16
C GLY A 272 -11.74 24.74 -29.93
N ARG A 273 -11.24 24.28 -31.08
CA ARG A 273 -11.81 23.12 -31.77
C ARG A 273 -11.56 21.87 -30.95
N GLU A 274 -12.60 21.03 -30.84
CA GLU A 274 -12.53 19.77 -30.13
C GLU A 274 -12.75 18.60 -31.09
N HIS A 275 -11.93 17.56 -30.92
CA HIS A 275 -12.21 16.26 -31.52
C HIS A 275 -12.07 15.17 -30.45
N SER A 276 -12.92 14.16 -30.52
CA SER A 276 -12.95 13.08 -29.53
C SER A 276 -12.88 11.73 -30.22
N PHE A 277 -12.23 10.79 -29.56
CA PHE A 277 -12.17 9.38 -29.98
C PHE A 277 -12.19 8.49 -28.74
N SER A 278 -12.55 7.20 -28.93
CA SER A 278 -12.60 6.21 -27.86
C SER A 278 -11.45 5.24 -27.98
N VAL A 279 -10.87 4.86 -26.82
CA VAL A 279 -9.86 3.80 -26.72
C VAL A 279 -10.41 2.69 -25.83
N PRO A 280 -10.58 1.46 -26.36
CA PRO A 280 -11.15 0.35 -25.62
C PRO A 280 -10.32 0.03 -24.37
N TYR A 281 -11.02 -0.10 -23.24
CA TYR A 281 -10.39 -0.44 -21.97
C TYR A 281 -11.22 -1.47 -21.19
N ALA A 282 -10.76 -2.72 -21.19
CA ALA A 282 -11.28 -3.76 -20.31
C ALA A 282 -10.09 -4.52 -19.70
N ALA A 283 -10.08 -4.70 -18.39
CA ALA A 283 -8.97 -5.36 -17.70
C ALA A 283 -9.31 -6.81 -17.40
N VAL A 284 -8.52 -7.76 -17.91
CA VAL A 284 -8.45 -9.13 -17.40
C VAL A 284 -7.16 -9.30 -16.58
N PRO A 285 -7.14 -10.22 -15.58
CA PRO A 285 -6.01 -10.37 -14.67
C PRO A 285 -4.65 -10.64 -15.34
N LEU A 286 -4.65 -11.21 -16.56
CA LEU A 286 -3.45 -11.59 -17.31
C LEU A 286 -3.05 -10.62 -18.42
N SER A 287 -3.83 -9.54 -18.66
CA SER A 287 -3.47 -8.50 -19.62
C SER A 287 -2.33 -7.62 -19.09
N LEU A 288 -1.36 -7.34 -19.95
CA LEU A 288 -0.25 -6.44 -19.67
C LEU A 288 -0.27 -5.25 -20.65
N ARG A 289 0.35 -4.15 -20.27
CA ARG A 289 0.59 -3.00 -21.16
C ARG A 289 1.48 -3.40 -22.33
N ALA A 290 1.35 -2.70 -23.44
CA ALA A 290 2.24 -2.84 -24.59
C ALA A 290 3.72 -2.68 -24.15
N GLY A 291 4.57 -3.67 -24.51
CA GLY A 291 5.98 -3.71 -24.16
C GLY A 291 6.30 -4.13 -22.72
N ALA A 292 5.30 -4.29 -21.85
CA ALA A 292 5.53 -4.77 -20.48
C ALA A 292 5.73 -6.29 -20.47
N SER A 293 6.63 -6.76 -19.60
CA SER A 293 6.88 -8.19 -19.37
C SER A 293 6.80 -8.54 -17.90
N ARG A 294 6.32 -9.73 -17.60
CA ARG A 294 6.29 -10.32 -16.26
C ARG A 294 6.81 -11.77 -16.35
N TYR A 295 7.69 -12.14 -15.45
CA TYR A 295 8.28 -13.48 -15.46
C TYR A 295 8.49 -14.02 -14.05
N SER A 296 8.59 -15.35 -13.95
CA SER A 296 8.97 -16.05 -12.73
C SER A 296 9.72 -17.32 -13.09
N ALA A 297 10.82 -17.60 -12.40
CA ALA A 297 11.56 -18.85 -12.49
C ALA A 297 11.79 -19.41 -11.07
N THR A 298 11.39 -20.65 -10.85
CA THR A 298 11.49 -21.33 -9.57
C THR A 298 12.20 -22.67 -9.77
N LEU A 299 13.19 -22.95 -8.94
CA LEU A 299 13.85 -24.25 -8.81
C LEU A 299 13.81 -24.65 -7.34
N GLY A 300 13.22 -25.79 -7.02
CA GLY A 300 13.11 -26.23 -5.64
C GLY A 300 12.49 -27.60 -5.49
N THR A 301 12.24 -27.96 -4.24
CA THR A 301 11.49 -29.14 -3.85
C THR A 301 10.07 -28.76 -3.45
N LEU A 302 9.10 -29.53 -3.90
CA LEU A 302 7.70 -29.36 -3.55
C LEU A 302 7.48 -29.67 -2.07
N ARG A 303 6.84 -28.75 -1.35
CA ARG A 303 6.41 -28.93 0.05
C ARG A 303 4.91 -29.18 0.09
N ASN A 304 4.52 -30.35 0.54
CA ASN A 304 3.13 -30.66 0.85
C ASN A 304 3.11 -31.66 2.00
N GLN A 305 2.38 -31.34 3.07
CA GLN A 305 2.33 -32.17 4.29
C GLN A 305 1.68 -33.54 4.06
N GLN A 306 0.95 -33.72 2.96
CA GLN A 306 0.33 -35.00 2.59
C GLN A 306 1.29 -35.90 1.79
N LEU A 307 2.42 -35.34 1.34
CA LEU A 307 3.42 -36.08 0.59
C LEU A 307 4.51 -36.65 1.54
N ASN A 308 4.83 -37.92 1.36
CA ASN A 308 5.94 -38.60 2.07
C ASN A 308 7.32 -38.30 1.44
N SER A 309 7.36 -37.51 0.35
CA SER A 309 8.58 -37.16 -0.37
C SER A 309 8.50 -35.71 -0.86
N ASN A 310 9.67 -35.08 -1.04
CA ASN A 310 9.78 -33.70 -1.54
C ASN A 310 10.38 -33.75 -2.98
N PRO A 311 9.58 -33.97 -4.03
CA PRO A 311 10.09 -34.05 -5.39
C PRO A 311 10.65 -32.69 -5.85
N VAL A 312 11.80 -32.76 -6.52
CA VAL A 312 12.40 -31.56 -7.16
C VAL A 312 11.55 -31.15 -8.37
N PHE A 313 11.36 -29.87 -8.54
CA PHE A 313 10.68 -29.30 -9.71
C PHE A 313 11.34 -28.01 -10.18
N VAL A 314 11.09 -27.70 -11.45
CA VAL A 314 11.41 -26.42 -12.08
C VAL A 314 10.10 -25.86 -12.64
N GLU A 315 9.80 -24.58 -12.36
CA GLU A 315 8.68 -23.87 -12.93
C GLU A 315 9.16 -22.55 -13.53
N GLY A 316 8.78 -22.29 -14.77
CA GLY A 316 9.03 -21.03 -15.45
C GLY A 316 7.74 -20.45 -16.02
N THR A 317 7.52 -19.14 -15.86
CA THR A 317 6.39 -18.43 -16.45
C THR A 317 6.87 -17.15 -17.10
N TRP A 318 6.25 -16.77 -18.21
CA TRP A 318 6.55 -15.54 -18.92
C TRP A 318 5.28 -14.97 -19.53
N GLN A 319 5.08 -13.65 -19.40
CA GLN A 319 3.95 -12.90 -19.91
C GLN A 319 4.49 -11.65 -20.63
N TYR A 320 3.87 -11.28 -21.74
CA TYR A 320 4.28 -10.12 -22.52
C TYR A 320 3.09 -9.42 -23.19
N GLY A 321 3.01 -8.10 -23.04
CA GLY A 321 2.05 -7.27 -23.75
C GLY A 321 2.58 -6.92 -25.14
N LEU A 322 2.00 -7.50 -26.19
CA LEU A 322 2.37 -7.24 -27.58
C LEU A 322 1.94 -5.84 -28.02
N ASN A 323 0.70 -5.49 -27.74
CA ASN A 323 0.08 -4.20 -28.05
C ASN A 323 -1.12 -3.96 -27.11
N ASN A 324 -1.91 -2.93 -27.37
CA ASN A 324 -3.11 -2.62 -26.57
C ASN A 324 -4.22 -3.69 -26.66
N LEU A 325 -4.23 -4.50 -27.72
CA LEU A 325 -5.25 -5.52 -27.94
C LEU A 325 -4.84 -6.88 -27.41
N VAL A 326 -3.54 -7.22 -27.50
CA VAL A 326 -3.06 -8.59 -27.32
C VAL A 326 -1.96 -8.64 -26.26
N SER A 327 -2.13 -9.50 -25.27
CA SER A 327 -1.04 -9.97 -24.40
C SER A 327 -0.92 -11.49 -24.55
N THR A 328 0.30 -11.99 -24.54
CA THR A 328 0.61 -13.43 -24.60
C THR A 328 1.27 -13.89 -23.32
N TYR A 329 1.06 -15.15 -22.99
CA TYR A 329 1.72 -15.77 -21.83
C TYR A 329 1.98 -17.25 -22.06
N SER A 330 3.05 -17.71 -21.44
CA SER A 330 3.48 -19.10 -21.51
C SER A 330 4.06 -19.56 -20.18
N GLY A 331 4.10 -20.85 -19.96
CA GLY A 331 4.69 -21.43 -18.77
C GLY A 331 5.06 -22.89 -18.96
N MET A 332 5.97 -23.37 -18.12
CA MET A 332 6.43 -24.75 -18.10
C MET A 332 6.68 -25.18 -16.67
N THR A 333 6.26 -26.40 -16.32
CA THR A 333 6.59 -27.04 -15.04
C THR A 333 7.13 -28.44 -15.30
N LEU A 334 8.31 -28.74 -14.75
CA LEU A 334 8.98 -30.03 -14.91
C LEU A 334 9.29 -30.59 -13.53
N ALA A 335 9.08 -31.90 -13.35
CA ALA A 335 9.49 -32.67 -12.18
C ALA A 335 9.72 -34.11 -12.58
N SER A 336 10.30 -34.91 -11.67
CA SER A 336 10.51 -36.34 -11.94
C SER A 336 9.21 -37.03 -12.34
N GLY A 337 9.15 -37.53 -13.59
CA GLY A 337 7.99 -38.20 -14.22
C GLY A 337 6.76 -37.28 -14.40
N TYR A 338 6.95 -35.98 -14.41
CA TYR A 338 5.91 -34.98 -14.69
C TYR A 338 6.45 -33.88 -15.59
N GLY A 339 5.64 -33.44 -16.52
CA GLY A 339 5.91 -32.25 -17.33
C GLY A 339 4.62 -31.62 -17.80
N SER A 340 4.56 -30.31 -17.73
CA SER A 340 3.46 -29.54 -18.30
C SER A 340 3.97 -28.29 -19.03
N ALA A 341 3.24 -27.89 -20.07
CA ALA A 341 3.48 -26.67 -20.82
C ALA A 341 2.14 -25.95 -20.99
N LEU A 342 2.15 -24.65 -20.82
CA LEU A 342 1.00 -23.74 -20.95
C LEU A 342 1.30 -22.70 -22.00
N LEU A 343 0.33 -22.46 -22.87
CA LEU A 343 0.33 -21.34 -23.83
C LEU A 343 -1.03 -20.65 -23.80
N GLY A 344 -1.03 -19.34 -23.77
CA GLY A 344 -2.26 -18.57 -23.73
C GLY A 344 -2.10 -17.14 -24.20
N GLY A 345 -3.23 -16.46 -24.27
CA GLY A 345 -3.28 -15.05 -24.61
C GLY A 345 -4.52 -14.37 -24.06
N SER A 346 -4.49 -13.06 -24.00
CA SER A 346 -5.63 -12.22 -23.71
C SER A 346 -5.85 -11.22 -24.84
N LEU A 347 -7.13 -11.00 -25.15
CA LEU A 347 -7.61 -10.04 -26.14
C LEU A 347 -8.43 -8.99 -25.41
N ASN A 348 -8.14 -7.72 -25.66
CA ASN A 348 -8.85 -6.59 -25.10
C ASN A 348 -9.59 -5.88 -26.23
N THR A 349 -10.92 -5.96 -26.24
CA THR A 349 -11.78 -5.46 -27.31
C THR A 349 -12.92 -4.61 -26.77
N GLU A 350 -13.64 -3.92 -27.63
CA GLU A 350 -14.87 -3.19 -27.28
C GLU A 350 -15.96 -4.12 -26.71
N LEU A 351 -15.98 -5.38 -27.09
CA LEU A 351 -16.90 -6.39 -26.54
C LEU A 351 -16.49 -6.89 -25.14
N GLY A 352 -15.34 -6.48 -24.63
CA GLY A 352 -14.77 -6.91 -23.36
C GLY A 352 -13.41 -7.54 -23.52
N ALA A 353 -12.86 -7.95 -22.39
CA ALA A 353 -11.56 -8.61 -22.31
C ALA A 353 -11.74 -10.13 -22.21
N PHE A 354 -11.11 -10.84 -23.09
CA PHE A 354 -11.13 -12.31 -23.18
C PHE A 354 -9.74 -12.84 -22.87
N GLY A 355 -9.66 -13.93 -22.13
CA GLY A 355 -8.44 -14.69 -21.93
C GLY A 355 -8.68 -16.15 -22.26
N ALA A 356 -7.72 -16.79 -22.92
CA ALA A 356 -7.76 -18.22 -23.22
C ALA A 356 -6.38 -18.83 -23.07
N ASP A 357 -6.28 -19.97 -22.39
CA ASP A 357 -5.05 -20.73 -22.32
C ASP A 357 -5.30 -22.24 -22.35
N LEU A 358 -4.32 -22.92 -22.87
CA LEU A 358 -4.28 -24.38 -22.96
C LEU A 358 -3.02 -24.88 -22.25
N THR A 359 -3.21 -25.76 -21.29
CA THR A 359 -2.13 -26.48 -20.60
C THR A 359 -2.13 -27.95 -21.04
N GLN A 360 -1.05 -28.42 -21.60
CA GLN A 360 -0.79 -29.84 -21.85
C GLN A 360 0.06 -30.39 -20.70
N ALA A 361 -0.38 -31.51 -20.09
CA ALA A 361 0.38 -32.19 -19.05
C ALA A 361 0.59 -33.65 -19.37
N ARG A 362 1.75 -34.18 -18.93
CA ARG A 362 2.10 -35.59 -18.98
C ARG A 362 2.62 -36.04 -17.63
N THR A 363 2.08 -37.09 -17.08
CA THR A 363 2.54 -37.69 -15.81
C THR A 363 2.66 -39.21 -15.94
N HIS A 364 3.65 -39.80 -15.25
CA HIS A 364 3.78 -41.24 -15.11
C HIS A 364 3.24 -41.68 -13.76
N LEU A 365 2.22 -42.55 -13.75
CA LEU A 365 1.57 -43.06 -12.55
C LEU A 365 1.87 -44.55 -12.35
N PRO A 366 2.24 -45.00 -11.13
CA PRO A 366 2.45 -46.43 -10.85
C PRO A 366 1.18 -47.24 -11.18
N GLY A 367 1.36 -48.33 -11.88
CA GLY A 367 0.26 -49.24 -12.29
C GLY A 367 -0.64 -48.73 -13.41
N LEU A 368 -0.65 -47.43 -13.71
CA LEU A 368 -1.46 -46.81 -14.76
C LEU A 368 -0.63 -46.34 -15.97
N GLY A 369 0.71 -46.37 -15.87
CA GLY A 369 1.60 -45.92 -16.92
C GLY A 369 1.59 -44.42 -17.15
N SER A 370 1.89 -44.00 -18.38
CA SER A 370 1.94 -42.60 -18.78
C SER A 370 0.53 -42.06 -19.09
N GLN A 371 0.08 -41.07 -18.31
CA GLN A 371 -1.16 -40.33 -18.53
C GLN A 371 -0.87 -39.01 -19.20
N GLN A 372 -1.72 -38.59 -20.14
CA GLN A 372 -1.63 -37.30 -20.84
C GLN A 372 -2.98 -36.65 -20.84
N GLY A 373 -2.98 -35.34 -20.69
CA GLY A 373 -4.23 -34.57 -20.71
C GLY A 373 -4.02 -33.09 -20.93
N GLN A 374 -5.13 -32.42 -21.19
CA GLN A 374 -5.20 -31.00 -21.46
C GLN A 374 -6.13 -30.31 -20.48
N SER A 375 -5.81 -29.08 -20.13
CA SER A 375 -6.69 -28.16 -19.38
C SER A 375 -6.87 -26.90 -20.21
N LEU A 376 -8.11 -26.54 -20.48
CA LEU A 376 -8.51 -25.30 -21.13
C LEU A 376 -9.07 -24.35 -20.08
N ARG A 377 -8.57 -23.11 -20.04
CA ARG A 377 -9.11 -22.04 -19.21
C ARG A 377 -9.59 -20.91 -20.12
N LEU A 378 -10.81 -20.46 -19.91
CA LEU A 378 -11.39 -19.30 -20.57
C LEU A 378 -11.75 -18.28 -19.49
N SER A 379 -11.50 -17.01 -19.74
CA SER A 379 -11.85 -15.91 -18.83
C SER A 379 -12.44 -14.76 -19.62
N TYR A 380 -13.38 -14.03 -18.99
CA TYR A 380 -14.04 -12.88 -19.56
C TYR A 380 -14.27 -11.82 -18.50
N ALA A 381 -14.05 -10.56 -18.86
CA ALA A 381 -14.40 -9.42 -18.03
C ALA A 381 -14.94 -8.27 -18.91
N LYS A 382 -16.01 -7.64 -18.48
CA LYS A 382 -16.62 -6.49 -19.18
C LYS A 382 -17.37 -5.62 -18.18
N THR A 383 -17.28 -4.31 -18.38
CA THR A 383 -18.26 -3.38 -17.84
C THR A 383 -19.08 -2.81 -18.97
N LEU A 384 -20.40 -2.95 -18.86
CA LEU A 384 -21.36 -2.36 -19.80
C LEU A 384 -21.63 -0.92 -19.37
N SER A 385 -21.13 0.06 -20.12
CA SER A 385 -21.23 1.49 -19.77
C SER A 385 -22.67 2.02 -19.83
N GLU A 386 -23.53 1.43 -20.60
CA GLU A 386 -24.94 1.83 -20.75
C GLU A 386 -25.77 1.54 -19.48
N THR A 387 -25.47 0.46 -18.80
CA THR A 387 -26.20 -0.02 -17.61
C THR A 387 -25.35 -0.09 -16.35
N ASP A 388 -24.08 0.26 -16.44
CA ASP A 388 -23.07 0.09 -15.39
C ASP A 388 -22.93 -1.35 -14.87
N THR A 389 -23.40 -2.32 -15.65
CA THR A 389 -23.27 -3.74 -15.32
C THR A 389 -21.80 -4.15 -15.34
N GLN A 390 -21.31 -4.67 -14.22
CA GLN A 390 -19.95 -5.15 -14.09
C GLN A 390 -19.93 -6.68 -14.07
N ILE A 391 -19.38 -7.28 -15.11
CA ILE A 391 -18.98 -8.67 -15.13
C ILE A 391 -17.52 -8.69 -14.69
N ALA A 392 -17.30 -8.82 -13.38
CA ALA A 392 -15.96 -8.67 -12.81
C ALA A 392 -15.04 -9.83 -13.20
N LEU A 393 -15.57 -11.05 -13.27
CA LEU A 393 -14.84 -12.23 -13.71
C LEU A 393 -15.84 -13.34 -14.07
N ALA A 394 -15.72 -13.88 -15.27
CA ALA A 394 -16.31 -15.16 -15.65
C ALA A 394 -15.15 -16.07 -16.07
N THR A 395 -14.95 -17.15 -15.35
CA THR A 395 -13.86 -18.09 -15.62
C THR A 395 -14.44 -19.49 -15.76
N TYR A 396 -14.05 -20.16 -16.83
CA TYR A 396 -14.34 -21.57 -17.05
C TYR A 396 -13.04 -22.33 -17.24
N ARG A 397 -12.83 -23.38 -16.47
CA ARG A 397 -11.70 -24.31 -16.62
C ARG A 397 -12.25 -25.70 -16.84
N TYR A 398 -11.82 -26.37 -17.90
CA TYR A 398 -12.10 -27.75 -18.19
C TYR A 398 -10.80 -28.52 -18.33
N SER A 399 -10.72 -29.69 -17.71
CA SER A 399 -9.55 -30.58 -17.78
C SER A 399 -10.00 -31.95 -18.27
N THR A 400 -9.25 -32.54 -19.19
CA THR A 400 -9.49 -33.92 -19.64
C THR A 400 -9.11 -34.93 -18.56
N ARG A 401 -9.58 -36.18 -18.67
CA ARG A 401 -9.39 -37.21 -17.65
C ARG A 401 -7.92 -37.52 -17.35
N GLY A 402 -7.04 -37.42 -18.34
CA GLY A 402 -5.61 -37.66 -18.22
C GLY A 402 -4.79 -36.45 -17.73
N PHE A 403 -5.44 -35.31 -17.48
CA PHE A 403 -4.78 -34.10 -16.98
C PHE A 403 -4.56 -34.18 -15.47
N TYR A 404 -3.36 -33.86 -15.03
CA TYR A 404 -2.95 -33.72 -13.63
C TYR A 404 -2.14 -32.42 -13.49
N GLY A 405 -2.41 -31.63 -12.47
CA GLY A 405 -1.49 -30.62 -11.96
C GLY A 405 -0.27 -31.28 -11.30
N LEU A 406 0.80 -30.56 -11.02
CA LEU A 406 2.00 -31.13 -10.39
C LEU A 406 1.67 -31.77 -9.03
N GLU A 407 0.95 -31.04 -8.19
CA GLU A 407 0.56 -31.52 -6.85
C GLU A 407 -0.37 -32.73 -6.95
N ASP A 408 -1.39 -32.67 -7.81
CA ASP A 408 -2.30 -33.79 -8.09
C ASP A 408 -1.55 -35.04 -8.56
N ALA A 409 -0.55 -34.87 -9.43
CA ALA A 409 0.26 -35.95 -9.93
C ALA A 409 1.08 -36.64 -8.82
N GLN A 410 1.67 -35.86 -7.93
CA GLN A 410 2.49 -36.41 -6.84
C GLN A 410 1.63 -37.09 -5.77
N LEU A 411 0.50 -36.47 -5.40
CA LEU A 411 -0.46 -37.06 -4.46
C LEU A 411 -1.04 -38.37 -5.03
N SER A 412 -1.47 -38.37 -6.30
CA SER A 412 -1.98 -39.58 -6.94
C SER A 412 -0.95 -40.70 -7.00
N ARG A 413 0.33 -40.38 -7.24
CA ARG A 413 1.43 -41.36 -7.19
C ARG A 413 1.58 -42.01 -5.82
N GLN A 414 1.53 -41.18 -4.77
CA GLN A 414 1.64 -41.69 -3.41
C GLN A 414 0.43 -42.53 -3.04
N PHE A 415 -0.79 -42.10 -3.30
CA PHE A 415 -2.00 -42.87 -3.03
C PHE A 415 -2.00 -44.23 -3.76
N LEU A 416 -1.55 -44.27 -5.02
CA LEU A 416 -1.45 -45.51 -5.76
C LEU A 416 -0.37 -46.50 -5.23
N ARG A 417 0.67 -45.97 -4.55
CA ARG A 417 1.67 -46.79 -3.89
C ARG A 417 1.23 -47.35 -2.55
N ASP A 418 0.57 -46.48 -1.76
CA ASP A 418 0.33 -46.74 -0.33
C ASP A 418 -1.03 -47.43 -0.07
N ALA A 419 -2.07 -47.15 -0.83
CA ALA A 419 -3.46 -47.49 -0.47
C ALA A 419 -4.25 -48.28 -1.53
N GLY A 420 -3.68 -48.60 -2.67
CA GLY A 420 -4.27 -49.52 -3.68
C GLY A 420 -5.57 -49.11 -4.36
N ASP A 421 -6.48 -48.38 -3.74
CA ASP A 421 -7.80 -48.04 -4.33
C ASP A 421 -8.38 -46.66 -3.96
N GLN A 422 -7.72 -45.89 -3.13
CA GLN A 422 -8.21 -44.49 -2.87
C GLN A 422 -7.74 -43.55 -3.97
N ARG A 423 -8.67 -43.02 -4.73
CA ARG A 423 -8.40 -42.06 -5.79
C ARG A 423 -8.39 -40.62 -5.25
N TYR A 424 -7.33 -39.90 -5.54
CA TYR A 424 -7.26 -38.48 -5.27
C TYR A 424 -8.29 -37.74 -6.13
N GLN A 425 -9.03 -36.80 -5.52
CA GLN A 425 -10.12 -36.08 -6.19
C GLN A 425 -9.56 -34.99 -7.10
N ARG A 426 -9.84 -35.08 -8.39
CA ARG A 426 -9.38 -34.13 -9.40
C ARG A 426 -10.55 -33.38 -10.03
N HIS A 427 -10.38 -32.07 -10.17
CA HIS A 427 -11.37 -31.25 -10.87
C HIS A 427 -11.47 -31.61 -12.35
N ARG A 428 -12.68 -31.86 -12.81
CA ARG A 428 -13.01 -31.98 -14.24
C ARG A 428 -13.32 -30.61 -14.83
N SER A 429 -14.20 -29.84 -14.17
CA SER A 429 -14.50 -28.46 -14.57
C SER A 429 -14.69 -27.59 -13.34
N ARG A 430 -14.37 -26.32 -13.50
CA ARG A 430 -14.65 -25.27 -12.52
C ARG A 430 -15.13 -24.04 -13.24
N THR A 431 -16.28 -23.52 -12.85
CA THR A 431 -16.87 -22.28 -13.39
C THR A 431 -17.07 -21.32 -12.24
N THR A 432 -16.67 -20.08 -12.42
CA THR A 432 -16.94 -19.00 -11.47
C THR A 432 -17.52 -17.81 -12.24
N LEU A 433 -18.49 -17.12 -11.65
CA LEU A 433 -19.10 -15.92 -12.19
C LEU A 433 -19.31 -14.93 -11.06
N SER A 434 -18.92 -13.68 -11.27
CA SER A 434 -19.26 -12.56 -10.39
C SER A 434 -19.81 -11.42 -11.24
N LEU A 435 -21.01 -10.95 -10.87
CA LEU A 435 -21.72 -9.89 -11.56
C LEU A 435 -22.25 -8.89 -10.54
N ALA A 436 -22.03 -7.60 -10.79
CA ALA A 436 -22.61 -6.51 -10.04
C ALA A 436 -23.38 -5.58 -10.96
N GLN A 437 -24.61 -5.26 -10.59
CA GLN A 437 -25.51 -4.40 -11.34
C GLN A 437 -25.99 -3.26 -10.46
N PRO A 438 -25.41 -2.06 -10.54
CA PRO A 438 -26.02 -0.85 -9.99
C PRO A 438 -27.36 -0.58 -10.69
N LEU A 439 -28.38 -0.29 -9.90
CA LEU A 439 -29.69 0.12 -10.44
C LEU A 439 -29.72 1.65 -10.50
N ALA A 440 -30.33 2.20 -11.55
CA ALA A 440 -30.39 3.64 -11.77
C ALA A 440 -31.10 4.38 -10.62
N LEU A 441 -30.78 5.67 -10.41
CA LEU A 441 -31.50 6.60 -9.53
C LEU A 441 -31.65 6.16 -8.05
N ASN A 442 -30.55 5.69 -7.44
CA ASN A 442 -30.55 5.28 -6.03
C ASN A 442 -31.43 4.05 -5.69
N TYR A 443 -31.77 3.24 -6.68
CA TYR A 443 -32.50 1.96 -6.47
C TYR A 443 -31.60 0.84 -5.95
N GLY A 444 -30.34 1.13 -5.59
CA GLY A 444 -29.42 0.17 -4.99
C GLY A 444 -28.65 -0.67 -6.02
N GLN A 445 -28.17 -1.83 -5.57
CA GLN A 445 -27.28 -2.70 -6.32
C GLN A 445 -27.73 -4.16 -6.20
N LEU A 446 -27.77 -4.86 -7.33
CA LEU A 446 -27.85 -6.30 -7.40
C LEU A 446 -26.45 -6.91 -7.53
N HIS A 447 -26.20 -8.00 -6.85
CA HIS A 447 -24.99 -8.80 -7.01
C HIS A 447 -25.33 -10.27 -7.18
N LEU A 448 -24.59 -10.93 -8.05
CA LEU A 448 -24.67 -12.37 -8.28
C LEU A 448 -23.25 -12.94 -8.22
N SER A 449 -23.06 -13.97 -7.43
CA SER A 449 -21.89 -14.82 -7.45
C SER A 449 -22.30 -16.27 -7.66
N ALA A 450 -21.58 -16.99 -8.52
CA ALA A 450 -21.84 -18.39 -8.76
C ALA A 450 -20.53 -19.16 -8.91
N SER A 451 -20.46 -20.37 -8.37
CA SER A 451 -19.36 -21.30 -8.49
C SER A 451 -19.90 -22.70 -8.70
N ALA A 452 -19.39 -23.40 -9.71
CA ALA A 452 -19.72 -24.79 -9.97
C ALA A 452 -18.44 -25.60 -10.21
N SER A 453 -18.30 -26.75 -9.55
CA SER A 453 -17.17 -27.65 -9.72
C SER A 453 -17.64 -29.07 -9.94
N SER A 454 -17.02 -29.80 -10.89
CA SER A 454 -17.24 -31.22 -11.09
C SER A 454 -15.91 -31.97 -11.06
N TYR A 455 -15.96 -33.28 -10.84
CA TYR A 455 -14.80 -34.12 -10.58
C TYR A 455 -14.74 -35.32 -11.52
N TRP A 456 -13.53 -35.83 -11.78
CA TRP A 456 -13.34 -37.03 -12.59
C TRP A 456 -13.55 -38.33 -11.80
N ASP A 457 -13.14 -38.31 -10.54
CA ASP A 457 -13.03 -39.50 -9.71
C ASP A 457 -14.21 -39.64 -8.72
N HIS A 458 -15.19 -38.78 -8.84
CA HIS A 458 -16.39 -38.76 -8.01
C HIS A 458 -17.62 -38.33 -8.82
N ALA A 459 -18.73 -39.05 -8.64
CA ALA A 459 -20.03 -38.65 -9.18
C ALA A 459 -20.59 -37.51 -8.34
N GLY A 460 -21.08 -36.45 -8.99
CA GLY A 460 -21.64 -35.28 -8.32
C GLY A 460 -20.89 -33.99 -8.64
N SER A 461 -21.45 -32.88 -8.20
CA SER A 461 -20.89 -31.55 -8.42
C SER A 461 -21.18 -30.67 -7.23
N ASP A 462 -20.20 -29.86 -6.85
CA ASP A 462 -20.41 -28.74 -5.94
C ASP A 462 -20.98 -27.58 -6.73
N LEU A 463 -22.05 -26.98 -6.21
CA LEU A 463 -22.68 -25.80 -6.77
C LEU A 463 -22.98 -24.82 -5.65
N SER A 464 -22.51 -23.60 -5.79
CA SER A 464 -22.86 -22.50 -4.90
C SER A 464 -23.24 -21.29 -5.74
N TYR A 465 -24.38 -20.68 -5.46
CA TYR A 465 -24.68 -19.36 -6.00
C TYR A 465 -25.38 -18.50 -4.94
N SER A 466 -25.07 -17.22 -4.98
CA SER A 466 -25.67 -16.20 -4.13
C SER A 466 -26.14 -15.05 -5.00
N ILE A 467 -27.38 -14.66 -4.80
CA ILE A 467 -27.96 -13.45 -5.35
C ILE A 467 -28.34 -12.54 -4.21
N GLY A 468 -28.00 -11.26 -4.32
CA GLY A 468 -28.29 -10.28 -3.30
C GLY A 468 -28.67 -8.95 -3.88
N TYR A 469 -29.47 -8.23 -3.12
CA TYR A 469 -29.87 -6.86 -3.37
C TYR A 469 -29.52 -6.02 -2.15
N SER A 470 -28.84 -4.91 -2.34
CA SER A 470 -28.52 -3.95 -1.28
C SER A 470 -28.94 -2.54 -1.68
N ASN A 471 -29.51 -1.81 -0.73
CA ASN A 471 -29.89 -0.42 -0.91
C ASN A 471 -29.94 0.29 0.45
N HIS A 472 -30.18 1.59 0.42
CA HIS A 472 -30.44 2.39 1.61
C HIS A 472 -31.67 3.27 1.41
N TYR A 473 -32.43 3.44 2.46
CA TYR A 473 -33.50 4.42 2.53
C TYR A 473 -33.15 5.45 3.61
N LYS A 474 -32.80 6.66 3.19
CA LYS A 474 -32.18 7.66 4.08
C LYS A 474 -30.92 7.08 4.73
N THR A 475 -30.90 6.95 6.06
CA THR A 475 -29.80 6.37 6.83
C THR A 475 -29.92 4.86 7.08
N LEU A 476 -31.07 4.25 6.76
CA LEU A 476 -31.28 2.83 6.93
C LEU A 476 -30.76 2.05 5.74
N GLY A 477 -29.64 1.33 5.93
CA GLY A 477 -29.15 0.35 4.95
C GLY A 477 -29.91 -0.98 5.09
N TYR A 478 -30.18 -1.63 3.95
CA TYR A 478 -30.78 -2.97 3.96
C TYR A 478 -30.20 -3.84 2.86
N THR A 479 -30.07 -5.13 3.17
CA THR A 479 -29.58 -6.16 2.25
C THR A 479 -30.46 -7.38 2.32
N LEU A 480 -30.92 -7.85 1.18
CA LEU A 480 -31.61 -9.13 1.04
C LEU A 480 -30.74 -10.04 0.18
N SER A 481 -30.44 -11.24 0.63
CA SER A 481 -29.70 -12.22 -0.15
C SER A 481 -30.27 -13.62 -0.04
N SER A 482 -30.10 -14.40 -1.09
CA SER A 482 -30.44 -15.81 -1.15
C SER A 482 -29.22 -16.58 -1.64
N THR A 483 -28.79 -17.56 -0.86
CA THR A 483 -27.68 -18.44 -1.22
C THR A 483 -28.19 -19.86 -1.35
N ARG A 484 -27.78 -20.54 -2.42
CA ARG A 484 -27.99 -21.98 -2.57
C ARG A 484 -26.64 -22.67 -2.67
N GLU A 485 -26.49 -23.70 -1.88
CA GLU A 485 -25.32 -24.57 -1.90
C GLU A 485 -25.78 -26.01 -2.13
N ARG A 486 -25.05 -26.74 -2.94
CA ARG A 486 -25.19 -28.17 -3.10
C ARG A 486 -23.80 -28.77 -3.12
N ASP A 487 -23.58 -29.69 -2.20
CA ASP A 487 -22.31 -30.41 -2.17
C ASP A 487 -22.32 -31.61 -3.18
N ARG A 488 -21.13 -32.11 -3.45
CA ARG A 488 -20.92 -33.29 -4.31
C ARG A 488 -21.63 -34.58 -3.85
N PHE A 489 -22.10 -34.64 -2.61
CA PHE A 489 -22.88 -35.74 -2.08
C PHE A 489 -24.39 -35.57 -2.30
N GLY A 490 -24.78 -34.49 -2.99
CA GLY A 490 -26.16 -34.18 -3.31
C GLY A 490 -26.93 -33.48 -2.20
N ARG A 491 -26.28 -33.16 -1.05
CA ARG A 491 -26.91 -32.39 0.01
C ARG A 491 -27.06 -30.95 -0.45
N ALA A 492 -28.28 -30.44 -0.47
CA ALA A 492 -28.57 -29.09 -0.89
C ALA A 492 -29.16 -28.28 0.26
N GLY A 493 -28.72 -27.05 0.40
CA GLY A 493 -29.24 -26.07 1.33
C GLY A 493 -29.54 -24.75 0.64
N ASN A 494 -30.66 -24.13 0.94
CA ASN A 494 -30.96 -22.76 0.55
C ASN A 494 -31.00 -21.91 1.81
N THR A 495 -30.42 -20.73 1.80
CA THR A 495 -30.49 -19.78 2.91
C THR A 495 -31.00 -18.44 2.39
N LEU A 496 -32.05 -17.94 3.03
CA LEU A 496 -32.52 -16.56 2.83
C LEU A 496 -32.02 -15.71 4.00
N TYR A 497 -31.47 -14.55 3.69
CA TYR A 497 -30.91 -13.62 4.65
C TYR A 497 -31.39 -12.19 4.39
N LEU A 498 -31.87 -11.52 5.44
CA LEU A 498 -32.24 -10.11 5.46
C LEU A 498 -31.40 -9.42 6.53
N SER A 499 -30.78 -8.32 6.21
CA SER A 499 -30.04 -7.45 7.14
C SER A 499 -30.51 -6.01 7.04
N LEU A 500 -30.63 -5.36 8.19
CA LEU A 500 -30.91 -3.94 8.33
C LEU A 500 -29.77 -3.31 9.13
N SER A 501 -29.30 -2.13 8.73
CA SER A 501 -28.24 -1.39 9.42
C SER A 501 -28.62 0.07 9.58
N LEU A 502 -28.57 0.57 10.80
CA LEU A 502 -28.93 1.93 11.17
C LEU A 502 -27.78 2.58 11.94
N PRO A 503 -27.10 3.62 11.37
CA PRO A 503 -26.15 4.41 12.14
C PRO A 503 -26.91 5.23 13.21
N LEU A 504 -26.37 5.26 14.42
CA LEU A 504 -26.94 5.92 15.58
C LEU A 504 -26.07 7.11 15.99
N GLY A 505 -26.63 8.31 15.95
CA GLY A 505 -25.95 9.54 16.36
C GLY A 505 -25.05 10.15 15.30
N SER A 506 -24.74 11.45 15.46
CA SER A 506 -23.91 12.25 14.55
C SER A 506 -22.45 12.42 15.03
N GLU A 507 -22.22 12.34 16.34
CA GLU A 507 -20.93 12.68 16.95
C GLU A 507 -20.03 11.47 17.23
N ARG A 508 -20.59 10.26 17.33
CA ARG A 508 -19.84 9.01 17.60
C ARG A 508 -20.29 7.92 16.67
N VAL A 509 -19.34 7.17 16.15
CA VAL A 509 -19.63 6.01 15.29
C VAL A 509 -20.30 4.93 16.12
N ARG A 510 -21.63 4.85 16.03
CA ARG A 510 -22.45 3.77 16.59
C ARG A 510 -23.36 3.24 15.51
N SER A 511 -23.60 1.95 15.49
CA SER A 511 -24.50 1.32 14.53
C SER A 511 -25.31 0.22 15.21
N LEU A 512 -26.59 0.19 14.92
CA LEU A 512 -27.47 -0.93 15.23
C LEU A 512 -27.70 -1.71 13.95
N SER A 513 -27.29 -2.96 13.94
CA SER A 513 -27.62 -3.90 12.86
C SER A 513 -28.54 -5.00 13.35
N SER A 514 -29.51 -5.39 12.54
CA SER A 514 -30.41 -6.50 12.80
C SER A 514 -30.45 -7.41 11.59
N SER A 515 -30.42 -8.71 11.79
CA SER A 515 -30.53 -9.66 10.69
C SER A 515 -31.37 -10.87 11.04
N ILE A 516 -32.02 -11.40 10.01
CA ILE A 516 -32.80 -12.63 10.07
C ILE A 516 -32.34 -13.54 8.95
N SER A 517 -32.06 -14.79 9.25
CA SER A 517 -31.81 -15.84 8.27
C SER A 517 -32.68 -17.06 8.49
N ARG A 518 -33.01 -17.76 7.37
CA ARG A 518 -33.76 -19.02 7.41
C ARG A 518 -33.19 -19.95 6.34
N ASP A 519 -32.95 -21.20 6.71
CA ASP A 519 -32.52 -22.22 5.78
C ASP A 519 -33.67 -23.15 5.33
N SER A 520 -33.39 -23.97 4.31
CA SER A 520 -34.35 -24.95 3.77
C SER A 520 -34.65 -26.10 4.73
N ASN A 521 -33.87 -26.29 5.79
CA ASN A 521 -34.07 -27.32 6.82
C ASN A 521 -34.98 -26.83 7.96
N GLY A 522 -35.48 -25.59 7.84
CA GLY A 522 -36.36 -24.97 8.83
C GLY A 522 -35.64 -24.34 10.01
N ASN A 523 -34.29 -24.28 9.98
CA ASN A 523 -33.52 -23.55 10.96
C ASN A 523 -33.64 -22.06 10.67
N SER A 524 -33.71 -21.25 11.71
CA SER A 524 -33.72 -19.78 11.58
C SER A 524 -32.90 -19.13 12.67
N ARG A 525 -32.30 -18.02 12.34
CA ARG A 525 -31.56 -17.15 13.27
C ARG A 525 -32.07 -15.73 13.15
N ALA A 526 -32.36 -15.10 14.27
CA ALA A 526 -32.56 -13.65 14.34
C ALA A 526 -31.53 -13.06 15.30
N GLN A 527 -30.92 -11.96 14.93
CA GLN A 527 -29.92 -11.28 15.78
C GLN A 527 -30.00 -9.77 15.65
N ALA A 528 -29.64 -9.09 16.74
CA ALA A 528 -29.46 -7.66 16.80
C ALA A 528 -28.10 -7.36 17.42
N THR A 529 -27.31 -6.49 16.77
CA THR A 529 -25.97 -6.12 17.21
C THR A 529 -25.85 -4.62 17.31
N LEU A 530 -25.45 -4.14 18.48
CA LEU A 530 -25.05 -2.76 18.71
C LEU A 530 -23.53 -2.69 18.70
N THR A 531 -22.95 -1.91 17.79
CA THR A 531 -21.51 -1.65 17.72
C THR A 531 -21.23 -0.18 18.00
N GLY A 532 -20.04 0.12 18.52
CA GLY A 532 -19.63 1.50 18.73
C GLY A 532 -18.17 1.61 19.14
N ALA A 533 -17.68 2.87 19.17
CA ALA A 533 -16.38 3.24 19.70
C ALA A 533 -16.53 4.28 20.81
N THR A 534 -15.62 4.25 21.80
CA THR A 534 -15.73 5.11 22.99
C THR A 534 -15.07 6.48 22.82
N SER A 535 -14.19 6.65 21.85
CA SER A 535 -13.42 7.88 21.61
C SER A 535 -13.32 8.19 20.13
N ASP A 536 -13.01 9.44 19.82
CA ASP A 536 -12.75 9.91 18.44
C ASP A 536 -11.58 9.17 17.81
N ASP A 537 -10.60 8.76 18.63
CA ASP A 537 -9.42 8.00 18.21
C ASP A 537 -9.70 6.49 18.03
N GLN A 538 -10.92 6.04 18.27
CA GLN A 538 -11.36 4.63 18.15
C GLN A 538 -10.47 3.61 18.88
N HIS A 539 -9.85 4.02 19.99
CA HIS A 539 -8.98 3.15 20.80
C HIS A 539 -9.72 1.92 21.33
N LEU A 540 -10.96 2.10 21.73
CA LEU A 540 -11.80 1.03 22.25
C LEU A 540 -13.07 0.93 21.41
N SER A 541 -13.22 -0.19 20.71
CA SER A 541 -14.42 -0.57 19.99
C SER A 541 -15.14 -1.71 20.71
N TYR A 542 -16.45 -1.68 20.70
CA TYR A 542 -17.28 -2.71 21.35
C TYR A 542 -18.43 -3.15 20.46
N GLY A 543 -18.88 -4.37 20.68
CA GLY A 543 -20.09 -4.92 20.10
C GLY A 543 -20.86 -5.73 21.12
N ILE A 544 -22.19 -5.60 21.11
CA ILE A 544 -23.10 -6.41 21.91
C ILE A 544 -24.14 -7.00 20.97
N THR A 545 -24.26 -8.33 20.97
CA THR A 545 -25.16 -9.06 20.09
C THR A 545 -26.10 -9.93 20.91
N ALA A 546 -27.39 -9.76 20.69
CA ALA A 546 -28.40 -10.70 21.14
C ALA A 546 -28.90 -11.53 19.96
N SER A 547 -28.87 -12.84 20.06
CA SER A 547 -29.35 -13.75 19.02
C SER A 547 -30.32 -14.80 19.55
N GLN A 548 -31.22 -15.18 18.66
CA GLN A 548 -32.15 -16.32 18.86
C GLN A 548 -31.98 -17.27 17.68
N ASP A 549 -31.57 -18.47 17.96
CA ASP A 549 -31.41 -19.56 17.01
C ASP A 549 -32.49 -20.58 17.21
N ARG A 550 -33.16 -20.99 16.12
CA ARG A 550 -34.08 -22.12 16.13
C ARG A 550 -33.48 -23.23 15.27
N HIS A 551 -33.16 -24.34 15.89
CA HIS A 551 -32.60 -25.51 15.25
C HIS A 551 -33.38 -26.77 15.64
N HIS A 552 -33.90 -27.51 14.64
CA HIS A 552 -34.76 -28.69 14.85
C HIS A 552 -35.91 -28.47 15.86
N GLY A 553 -36.54 -27.30 15.82
CA GLY A 553 -37.65 -26.94 16.70
C GLY A 553 -37.24 -26.46 18.10
N GLN A 554 -35.96 -26.49 18.44
CA GLN A 554 -35.44 -25.96 19.72
C GLN A 554 -34.98 -24.54 19.56
N ASN A 555 -35.37 -23.67 20.49
CA ASN A 555 -34.91 -22.29 20.55
C ASN A 555 -33.71 -22.18 21.49
N ASN A 556 -32.66 -21.56 21.01
CA ASN A 556 -31.49 -21.18 21.80
C ASN A 556 -31.32 -19.67 21.74
N HIS A 557 -31.14 -19.04 22.90
CA HIS A 557 -30.84 -17.61 23.00
C HIS A 557 -29.41 -17.46 23.43
N THR A 558 -28.70 -16.52 22.77
CA THR A 558 -27.30 -16.25 23.07
C THR A 558 -27.09 -14.74 23.16
N LEU A 559 -26.44 -14.33 24.24
CA LEU A 559 -25.92 -12.96 24.39
C LEU A 559 -24.42 -13.01 24.24
N SER A 560 -23.87 -12.17 23.35
CA SER A 560 -22.43 -12.08 23.08
C SER A 560 -21.97 -10.65 23.23
N SER A 561 -20.74 -10.46 23.69
CA SER A 561 -20.06 -9.18 23.69
C SER A 561 -18.65 -9.36 23.16
N ASN A 562 -18.15 -8.35 22.44
CA ASN A 562 -16.78 -8.27 21.99
C ASN A 562 -16.21 -6.89 22.26
N LEU A 563 -14.92 -6.85 22.57
CA LEU A 563 -14.14 -5.65 22.83
C LEU A 563 -12.87 -5.72 22.02
N LEU A 564 -12.45 -4.59 21.45
CA LEU A 564 -11.17 -4.42 20.80
C LEU A 564 -10.54 -3.12 21.30
N TYR A 565 -9.39 -3.24 21.94
CA TYR A 565 -8.57 -2.11 22.36
C TYR A 565 -7.32 -2.03 21.49
N ARG A 566 -7.10 -0.88 20.85
CA ARG A 566 -5.90 -0.55 20.08
C ARG A 566 -5.03 0.40 20.87
N GLY A 567 -3.91 -0.11 21.38
CA GLY A 567 -2.85 0.68 22.00
C GLY A 567 -1.73 0.99 21.01
N SER A 568 -0.77 1.83 21.37
CA SER A 568 0.44 2.08 20.57
C SER A 568 1.33 0.85 20.47
N ALA A 569 1.37 0.02 21.52
CA ALA A 569 2.27 -1.12 21.67
C ALA A 569 1.63 -2.47 21.25
N ALA A 570 0.31 -2.59 21.27
CA ALA A 570 -0.40 -3.83 20.94
C ALA A 570 -1.89 -3.60 20.74
N GLU A 571 -2.55 -4.58 20.16
CA GLU A 571 -4.01 -4.72 20.10
C GLU A 571 -4.47 -5.85 21.03
N LEU A 572 -5.47 -5.56 21.85
CA LEU A 572 -6.11 -6.52 22.74
C LEU A 572 -7.55 -6.75 22.28
N SER A 573 -7.95 -7.99 22.13
CA SER A 573 -9.34 -8.35 21.84
C SER A 573 -9.88 -9.33 22.89
N GLY A 574 -11.15 -9.20 23.18
CA GLY A 574 -11.85 -10.12 24.08
C GLY A 574 -13.27 -10.36 23.62
N SER A 575 -13.76 -11.58 23.77
CA SER A 575 -15.17 -11.88 23.56
C SER A 575 -15.71 -12.82 24.63
N LEU A 576 -16.98 -12.61 24.95
CA LEU A 576 -17.75 -13.46 25.82
C LEU A 576 -19.07 -13.78 25.14
N SER A 577 -19.51 -15.03 25.23
CA SER A 577 -20.80 -15.46 24.72
C SER A 577 -21.46 -16.42 25.70
N GLN A 578 -22.70 -16.17 26.03
CA GLN A 578 -23.50 -16.96 26.96
C GLN A 578 -24.79 -17.43 26.29
N GLY A 579 -24.90 -18.72 26.11
CA GLY A 579 -26.12 -19.41 25.67
C GLY A 579 -26.68 -20.31 26.75
N ARG A 580 -27.78 -20.98 26.44
CA ARG A 580 -28.47 -21.89 27.39
C ARG A 580 -27.59 -23.10 27.79
N HIS A 581 -26.83 -23.65 26.86
CA HIS A 581 -26.05 -24.88 27.05
C HIS A 581 -24.54 -24.67 26.82
N THR A 582 -24.14 -23.51 26.34
CA THR A 582 -22.76 -23.18 25.99
C THR A 582 -22.38 -21.82 26.54
N SER A 583 -21.20 -21.73 27.14
CA SER A 583 -20.52 -20.48 27.40
C SER A 583 -19.16 -20.49 26.69
N GLN A 584 -18.78 -19.35 26.16
CA GLN A 584 -17.56 -19.19 25.38
C GLN A 584 -16.84 -17.91 25.80
N ALA A 585 -15.52 -17.99 25.91
CA ALA A 585 -14.68 -16.85 26.12
C ALA A 585 -13.48 -16.91 25.18
N SER A 586 -13.08 -15.79 24.64
CA SER A 586 -11.80 -15.67 23.93
C SER A 586 -11.02 -14.44 24.36
N LEU A 587 -9.71 -14.55 24.30
CA LEU A 587 -8.77 -13.46 24.52
C LEU A 587 -7.72 -13.48 23.42
N GLY A 588 -7.52 -12.34 22.78
CA GLY A 588 -6.51 -12.13 21.75
C GLY A 588 -5.54 -11.03 22.13
N LEU A 589 -4.26 -11.23 21.79
CA LEU A 589 -3.19 -10.24 21.89
C LEU A 589 -2.40 -10.26 20.60
N ARG A 590 -2.30 -9.11 19.93
CA ARG A 590 -1.55 -8.96 18.68
C ARG A 590 -0.63 -7.75 18.77
N GLY A 591 0.56 -7.87 18.22
CA GLY A 591 1.51 -6.78 18.21
C GLY A 591 2.87 -7.22 17.71
N ALA A 592 3.85 -6.33 17.83
CA ALA A 592 5.21 -6.63 17.45
C ALA A 592 6.23 -5.99 18.37
N ILE A 593 7.42 -6.54 18.35
CA ILE A 593 8.62 -6.03 19.02
C ILE A 593 9.65 -5.77 17.93
N VAL A 594 10.12 -4.53 17.82
CA VAL A 594 11.16 -4.13 16.87
C VAL A 594 12.43 -3.87 17.62
N ALA A 595 13.50 -4.61 17.28
CA ALA A 595 14.84 -4.48 17.83
C ALA A 595 15.72 -3.66 16.88
N HIS A 596 16.30 -2.59 17.37
CA HIS A 596 17.16 -1.66 16.62
C HIS A 596 18.39 -1.27 17.45
N ALA A 597 19.29 -0.47 16.89
CA ALA A 597 20.58 -0.15 17.55
C ALA A 597 20.45 0.43 18.96
N ASP A 598 19.37 1.20 19.23
CA ASP A 598 19.19 1.91 20.48
C ASP A 598 18.21 1.20 21.45
N GLY A 599 17.73 -0.01 21.11
CA GLY A 599 16.87 -0.77 22.01
C GLY A 599 15.71 -1.51 21.34
N LEU A 600 14.61 -1.62 22.07
CA LEU A 600 13.38 -2.33 21.67
C LEU A 600 12.21 -1.36 21.67
N THR A 601 11.45 -1.35 20.59
CA THR A 601 10.19 -0.59 20.47
C THR A 601 9.03 -1.53 20.25
N LEU A 602 7.97 -1.40 21.04
CA LEU A 602 6.74 -2.17 20.87
C LEU A 602 5.85 -1.53 19.83
N SER A 603 5.07 -2.35 19.09
CA SER A 603 4.22 -1.90 18.00
C SER A 603 2.90 -2.67 17.93
N GLN A 604 1.94 -2.07 17.25
CA GLN A 604 0.82 -2.77 16.65
C GLN A 604 1.33 -3.80 15.63
N PRO A 605 0.49 -4.76 15.15
CA PRO A 605 0.88 -5.72 14.12
C PRO A 605 1.50 -5.06 12.90
N LEU A 606 2.59 -5.62 12.39
CA LEU A 606 3.38 -5.09 11.29
C LEU A 606 2.89 -5.58 9.93
N SER A 607 3.03 -4.75 8.91
CA SER A 607 3.00 -5.18 7.52
C SER A 607 4.41 -5.60 7.04
N GLU A 608 4.52 -6.08 5.80
CA GLU A 608 5.80 -6.46 5.18
C GLU A 608 6.85 -5.32 5.27
N THR A 609 6.38 -4.07 5.06
CA THR A 609 7.22 -2.86 5.05
C THR A 609 6.67 -1.88 6.07
N PHE A 610 7.51 -1.48 7.01
CA PHE A 610 7.14 -0.57 8.10
C PHE A 610 8.30 0.38 8.41
N GLY A 611 8.05 1.45 9.17
CA GLY A 611 9.06 2.47 9.48
C GLY A 611 9.31 2.61 10.97
N LEU A 612 10.52 3.01 11.34
CA LEU A 612 10.89 3.39 12.69
C LEU A 612 11.05 4.92 12.74
N ILE A 613 10.35 5.56 13.66
CA ILE A 613 10.48 6.98 13.97
C ILE A 613 11.46 7.14 15.14
N HIS A 614 12.32 8.14 15.04
CA HIS A 614 13.11 8.64 16.17
C HIS A 614 12.84 10.14 16.35
N ALA A 615 12.25 10.51 17.48
CA ALA A 615 11.96 11.89 17.90
C ALA A 615 12.33 12.03 19.38
N LYS A 616 13.57 12.39 19.64
CA LYS A 616 14.13 12.48 20.99
C LYS A 616 13.28 13.39 21.87
N ASP A 617 13.05 12.99 23.11
CA ASP A 617 12.26 13.72 24.12
C ASP A 617 10.79 14.02 23.74
N ALA A 618 10.30 13.52 22.59
CA ALA A 618 8.93 13.74 22.14
C ALA A 618 7.94 12.69 22.67
N ASP A 619 8.12 12.19 23.89
CA ASP A 619 7.26 11.20 24.52
C ASP A 619 5.78 11.62 24.47
N GLY A 620 4.91 10.68 24.06
CA GLY A 620 3.48 10.89 23.92
C GLY A 620 3.04 11.60 22.64
N ALA A 621 3.96 12.09 21.80
CA ALA A 621 3.64 12.70 20.51
C ALA A 621 2.86 11.74 19.61
N ARG A 622 1.78 12.22 19.01
CA ARG A 622 0.94 11.39 18.13
C ARG A 622 1.54 11.27 16.74
N VAL A 623 1.60 10.07 16.22
CA VAL A 623 1.95 9.81 14.82
C VAL A 623 0.67 9.77 14.00
N THR A 624 0.54 10.67 13.01
CA THR A 624 -0.71 10.83 12.24
C THR A 624 -0.94 9.75 11.20
N SER A 625 0.10 8.95 10.88
CA SER A 625 0.04 7.87 9.87
C SER A 625 -0.64 6.59 10.36
N GLY A 626 -1.32 6.60 11.51
CA GLY A 626 -2.04 5.46 12.03
C GLY A 626 -2.89 5.77 13.26
N THR A 627 -3.77 4.83 13.62
CA THR A 627 -4.64 4.96 14.78
C THR A 627 -3.87 4.65 16.06
N ALA A 628 -3.97 5.52 17.06
CA ALA A 628 -3.43 5.34 18.40
C ALA A 628 -1.87 5.26 18.50
N LEU A 629 -1.15 5.58 17.43
CA LEU A 629 0.31 5.56 17.42
C LEU A 629 0.87 6.76 18.21
N LYS A 630 1.86 6.50 19.05
CA LYS A 630 2.54 7.52 19.85
C LYS A 630 4.03 7.20 19.96
N VAL A 631 4.83 8.22 20.06
CA VAL A 631 6.24 8.12 20.43
C VAL A 631 6.33 7.64 21.88
N ASP A 632 7.19 6.67 22.16
CA ASP A 632 7.42 6.12 23.50
C ASP A 632 8.37 6.97 24.33
N SER A 633 8.60 6.59 25.59
CA SER A 633 9.49 7.28 26.51
C SER A 633 10.97 7.26 26.11
N SER A 634 11.36 6.39 25.19
CA SER A 634 12.71 6.34 24.61
C SER A 634 12.85 7.20 23.35
N GLY A 635 11.79 7.86 22.93
CA GLY A 635 11.74 8.72 21.74
C GLY A 635 11.51 7.95 20.44
N TYR A 636 11.01 6.71 20.49
CA TYR A 636 10.76 5.88 19.32
C TYR A 636 9.28 5.61 19.11
N ALA A 637 8.91 5.39 17.86
CA ALA A 637 7.60 4.86 17.45
C ALA A 637 7.72 4.04 16.17
N VAL A 638 6.84 3.08 15.98
CA VAL A 638 6.77 2.30 14.75
C VAL A 638 5.56 2.75 13.92
N VAL A 639 5.78 3.00 12.64
CA VAL A 639 4.71 3.14 11.63
C VAL A 639 4.49 1.76 11.02
N PRO A 640 3.41 1.05 11.37
CA PRO A 640 3.30 -0.39 11.07
C PRO A 640 3.09 -0.71 9.60
N ASN A 641 2.79 0.28 8.77
CA ASN A 641 2.51 0.08 7.35
C ASN A 641 3.08 1.21 6.50
N LEU A 642 3.97 0.85 5.56
CA LEU A 642 4.48 1.73 4.51
C LEU A 642 4.32 1.05 3.16
N THR A 643 4.07 1.84 2.12
CA THR A 643 3.96 1.33 0.74
C THR A 643 5.36 1.24 0.12
N PRO A 644 5.82 0.05 -0.29
CA PRO A 644 7.15 -0.10 -0.89
C PRO A 644 7.25 0.59 -2.26
N TYR A 645 8.44 1.11 -2.57
CA TYR A 645 8.81 1.79 -3.81
C TYR A 645 7.97 3.03 -4.13
N ARG A 646 7.30 3.60 -3.12
CA ARG A 646 6.51 4.82 -3.21
C ARG A 646 6.91 5.81 -2.16
N ARG A 647 6.63 7.09 -2.42
CA ARG A 647 6.81 8.15 -1.45
C ARG A 647 5.75 8.02 -0.36
N ASN A 648 6.20 7.79 0.86
CA ASN A 648 5.38 7.77 2.06
C ASN A 648 5.68 9.03 2.86
N THR A 649 4.65 9.75 3.26
CA THR A 649 4.76 10.89 4.16
C THR A 649 4.33 10.46 5.55
N VAL A 650 5.23 10.60 6.51
CA VAL A 650 4.99 10.31 7.91
C VAL A 650 5.05 11.63 8.67
N ALA A 651 4.05 11.89 9.51
CA ALA A 651 3.99 13.14 10.27
C ALA A 651 3.70 12.87 11.75
N ILE A 652 4.24 13.77 12.59
CA ILE A 652 4.01 13.81 14.04
C ILE A 652 3.17 15.05 14.32
N ASP A 653 2.08 14.88 15.06
CA ASP A 653 1.25 15.98 15.54
C ASP A 653 1.91 16.60 16.78
N PRO A 654 2.31 17.88 16.72
CA PRO A 654 2.88 18.56 17.89
C PRO A 654 1.87 18.79 19.01
N LYS A 655 0.58 18.59 18.76
CA LYS A 655 -0.48 18.77 19.74
C LYS A 655 -0.35 17.76 20.88
N GLY A 656 -0.15 18.27 22.08
CA GLY A 656 0.00 17.44 23.29
C GLY A 656 1.44 17.16 23.67
N LEU A 657 2.42 17.66 22.91
CA LEU A 657 3.80 17.70 23.36
C LEU A 657 3.96 18.64 24.57
N SER A 658 4.98 18.37 25.39
CA SER A 658 5.43 19.33 26.39
C SER A 658 5.87 20.62 25.70
N THR A 659 5.59 21.77 26.31
CA THR A 659 6.11 23.07 25.85
C THR A 659 7.64 23.15 25.86
N ASP A 660 8.28 22.19 26.50
CA ASP A 660 9.73 22.07 26.60
C ASP A 660 10.36 21.31 25.42
N VAL A 661 9.55 20.85 24.47
CA VAL A 661 10.02 20.12 23.28
C VAL A 661 9.44 20.76 22.02
N GLU A 662 10.31 21.15 21.11
CA GLU A 662 9.96 21.71 19.81
C GLU A 662 10.38 20.74 18.69
N LEU A 663 9.46 20.42 17.79
CA LEU A 663 9.76 19.71 16.56
C LEU A 663 10.24 20.71 15.51
N GLN A 664 11.46 20.53 14.98
CA GLN A 664 11.96 21.35 13.87
C GLN A 664 11.26 21.03 12.55
N SER A 665 10.79 19.80 12.39
CA SER A 665 9.95 19.36 11.28
C SER A 665 8.89 18.41 11.81
N SER A 666 7.64 18.63 11.42
CA SER A 666 6.50 17.76 11.76
C SER A 666 6.24 16.66 10.72
N SER A 667 6.95 16.65 9.61
CA SER A 667 6.75 15.70 8.50
C SER A 667 8.08 15.25 7.90
N GLN A 668 8.18 13.96 7.59
CA GLN A 668 9.31 13.33 6.90
C GLN A 668 8.80 12.44 5.78
N GLN A 669 9.61 12.27 4.75
CA GLN A 669 9.28 11.42 3.60
C GLN A 669 10.32 10.32 3.43
N THR A 670 9.85 9.13 3.06
CA THR A 670 10.71 7.98 2.71
C THR A 670 10.12 7.20 1.55
N VAL A 671 10.99 6.50 0.82
CA VAL A 671 10.63 5.58 -0.27
C VAL A 671 11.25 4.22 0.04
N PRO A 672 10.62 3.41 0.90
CA PRO A 672 11.21 2.15 1.32
C PRO A 672 11.21 1.11 0.20
N ARG A 673 12.23 0.26 0.14
CA ARG A 673 12.21 -1.00 -0.60
C ARG A 673 11.25 -1.98 0.06
N ALA A 674 10.77 -3.00 -0.67
CA ALA A 674 9.93 -4.03 -0.07
C ALA A 674 10.63 -4.70 1.12
N GLY A 675 9.92 -4.79 2.25
CA GLY A 675 10.45 -5.34 3.50
C GLY A 675 11.52 -4.50 4.19
N ALA A 676 11.80 -3.27 3.74
CA ALA A 676 12.74 -2.35 4.40
C ALA A 676 12.13 -1.73 5.67
N ILE A 677 13.01 -1.30 6.58
CA ILE A 677 12.68 -0.60 7.81
C ILE A 677 13.41 0.74 7.81
N PRO A 678 12.88 1.78 7.12
CA PRO A 678 13.47 3.10 7.13
C PRO A 678 13.43 3.73 8.53
N LEU A 679 14.48 4.48 8.89
CA LEU A 679 14.54 5.31 10.08
C LEU A 679 14.22 6.75 9.73
N LEU A 680 13.12 7.27 10.28
CA LEU A 680 12.66 8.64 10.10
C LEU A 680 13.04 9.47 11.33
N VAL A 681 14.04 10.32 11.19
CA VAL A 681 14.55 11.15 12.28
C VAL A 681 13.86 12.51 12.29
N PHE A 682 13.10 12.78 13.33
CA PHE A 682 12.50 14.08 13.57
C PHE A 682 13.40 14.85 14.54
N GLN A 683 14.00 15.90 14.03
CA GLN A 683 14.85 16.77 14.83
C GLN A 683 13.99 17.48 15.89
N THR A 684 14.39 17.36 17.14
CA THR A 684 13.76 18.01 18.28
C THR A 684 14.74 18.95 18.96
N ARG A 685 14.23 20.04 19.49
CA ARG A 685 14.95 20.92 20.40
C ARG A 685 14.29 20.80 21.76
N SER A 686 15.02 20.29 22.74
CA SER A 686 14.55 20.10 24.10
C SER A 686 15.12 21.18 25.01
N GLY A 687 14.29 21.71 25.90
CA GLY A 687 14.66 22.72 26.90
C GLY A 687 13.41 23.49 27.32
N ARG A 688 13.48 24.18 28.43
CA ARG A 688 12.36 24.92 29.00
C ARG A 688 11.98 26.08 28.12
N SER A 689 10.71 26.43 28.09
CA SER A 689 10.19 27.61 27.40
C SER A 689 9.81 28.71 28.36
N ALA A 690 10.17 29.95 28.04
CA ALA A 690 9.83 31.11 28.84
C ALA A 690 9.44 32.32 27.98
N VAL A 691 8.58 33.13 28.54
CA VAL A 691 8.33 34.51 28.09
C VAL A 691 9.15 35.42 29.00
N ILE A 692 10.18 36.03 28.44
CA ILE A 692 11.08 36.94 29.19
C ILE A 692 10.68 38.37 28.85
N HIS A 693 10.27 39.10 29.84
CA HIS A 693 10.02 40.54 29.70
C HIS A 693 11.35 41.28 30.02
N ALA A 694 12.00 41.83 29.01
CA ALA A 694 13.26 42.50 29.18
C ALA A 694 13.29 43.86 28.50
N ARG A 695 13.96 44.83 29.14
CA ARG A 695 14.26 46.14 28.58
C ARG A 695 15.74 46.37 28.60
N GLN A 696 16.21 47.34 27.80
CA GLN A 696 17.59 47.83 27.88
C GLN A 696 17.83 48.59 29.21
N VAL A 697 19.09 48.76 29.59
CA VAL A 697 19.45 49.44 30.83
C VAL A 697 18.90 50.86 30.96
N ASP A 698 18.74 51.55 29.81
CA ASP A 698 18.15 52.88 29.74
C ASP A 698 16.62 52.90 29.76
N GLY A 699 16.00 51.71 29.91
CA GLY A 699 14.52 51.56 29.89
C GLY A 699 13.89 51.47 28.52
N GLN A 700 14.66 51.61 27.45
CA GLN A 700 14.15 51.46 26.07
C GLN A 700 13.66 50.06 25.79
N PRO A 701 12.61 49.87 24.97
CA PRO A 701 12.16 48.60 24.57
C PRO A 701 13.19 47.90 23.63
N LEU A 702 13.25 46.58 23.67
CA LEU A 702 14.01 45.81 22.71
C LEU A 702 13.32 45.86 21.33
N PRO A 703 14.09 45.97 20.24
CA PRO A 703 13.53 46.04 18.90
C PRO A 703 12.69 44.81 18.55
N PHE A 704 11.50 45.05 18.01
CA PHE A 704 10.63 43.96 17.53
C PHE A 704 11.29 43.17 16.42
N GLY A 705 11.19 41.85 16.49
CA GLY A 705 11.80 40.92 15.51
C GLY A 705 13.30 40.69 15.73
N ALA A 706 13.92 41.26 16.75
CA ALA A 706 15.32 40.95 17.08
C ALA A 706 15.49 39.47 17.43
N ALA A 707 16.53 38.84 16.90
CA ALA A 707 16.82 37.43 17.14
C ALA A 707 17.29 37.19 18.57
N VAL A 708 16.76 36.15 19.22
CA VAL A 708 17.19 35.69 20.55
C VAL A 708 18.05 34.45 20.33
N LEU A 709 19.32 34.53 20.74
CA LEU A 709 20.32 33.49 20.47
C LEU A 709 20.87 32.92 21.81
N ASP A 710 21.33 31.67 21.78
CA ASP A 710 22.16 31.14 22.85
C ASP A 710 23.60 31.67 22.75
N THR A 711 24.44 31.32 23.70
CA THR A 711 25.87 31.70 23.72
C THR A 711 26.68 31.06 22.58
N ASN A 712 26.14 30.03 21.89
CA ASN A 712 26.77 29.37 20.74
C ASN A 712 26.26 29.95 19.40
N GLY A 713 25.33 30.94 19.45
CA GLY A 713 24.76 31.59 18.26
C GLY A 713 23.54 30.87 17.66
N ASN A 714 23.00 29.82 18.30
CA ASN A 714 21.80 29.16 17.87
C ASN A 714 20.57 30.01 18.23
N GLU A 715 19.60 30.12 17.30
CA GLU A 715 18.39 30.88 17.50
C GLU A 715 17.42 30.14 18.46
N LEU A 716 17.06 30.83 19.55
CA LEU A 716 16.11 30.34 20.57
C LEU A 716 14.72 30.95 20.42
N GLY A 717 14.58 32.04 19.64
CA GLY A 717 13.33 32.76 19.44
C GLY A 717 13.53 34.18 18.94
N ALA A 718 12.52 35.02 19.11
CA ALA A 718 12.55 36.42 18.69
C ALA A 718 11.85 37.35 19.70
N VAL A 719 12.18 38.61 19.64
CA VAL A 719 11.51 39.67 20.41
C VAL A 719 10.15 39.96 19.80
N GLY A 720 9.09 39.79 20.56
CA GLY A 720 7.72 40.11 20.24
C GLY A 720 7.33 41.52 20.64
N GLN A 721 6.02 41.82 20.60
CA GLN A 721 5.45 43.10 21.02
C GLN A 721 5.69 43.34 22.53
N GLY A 722 5.89 44.60 22.91
CA GLY A 722 6.07 44.99 24.31
C GLY A 722 7.37 44.48 24.95
N SER A 723 8.42 44.22 24.16
CA SER A 723 9.69 43.68 24.64
C SER A 723 9.55 42.31 25.32
N GLN A 724 8.63 41.50 24.85
CA GLN A 724 8.45 40.11 25.29
C GLN A 724 9.26 39.21 24.37
N LEU A 725 10.16 38.42 24.94
CA LEU A 725 10.93 37.42 24.24
C LEU A 725 10.30 36.06 24.53
N PHE A 726 9.84 35.38 23.52
CA PHE A 726 9.50 33.99 23.66
C PHE A 726 10.71 33.15 23.27
N ALA A 727 11.37 32.56 24.27
CA ALA A 727 12.54 31.72 24.08
C ALA A 727 12.25 30.28 24.46
N ARG A 728 12.77 29.35 23.65
CA ARG A 728 12.64 27.89 23.82
C ARG A 728 14.02 27.24 23.90
N GLY A 729 14.09 26.04 24.46
CA GLY A 729 15.35 25.33 24.59
C GLY A 729 16.25 25.89 25.68
N LEU A 730 15.68 26.60 26.65
CA LEU A 730 16.41 27.18 27.76
C LEU A 730 16.80 26.12 28.80
N GLN A 731 17.96 26.29 29.44
CA GLN A 731 18.35 25.57 30.66
C GLN A 731 17.65 26.21 31.87
N ASP A 732 17.89 25.66 33.10
CA ASP A 732 17.30 26.22 34.32
C ASP A 732 17.82 27.62 34.61
N GLU A 733 19.05 27.91 34.27
CA GLU A 733 19.70 29.24 34.35
C GLU A 733 20.70 29.39 33.20
N GLY A 734 20.96 30.62 32.76
CA GLY A 734 21.88 30.85 31.67
C GLY A 734 21.88 32.28 31.16
N GLU A 735 22.53 32.46 30.02
CA GLU A 735 22.58 33.73 29.29
C GLU A 735 22.01 33.54 27.88
N ILE A 736 21.27 34.54 27.38
CA ILE A 736 20.83 34.67 25.99
C ILE A 736 21.30 36.01 25.44
N ILE A 737 21.49 36.04 24.12
CA ILE A 737 21.92 37.22 23.39
C ILE A 737 20.75 37.68 22.51
N VAL A 738 20.36 38.94 22.66
CA VAL A 738 19.36 39.56 21.74
C VAL A 738 20.13 40.36 20.72
N ARG A 739 19.93 40.05 19.44
CA ARG A 739 20.62 40.67 18.31
C ARG A 739 19.66 41.26 17.29
N TRP A 740 19.80 42.57 16.99
CA TRP A 740 18.96 43.26 16.00
C TRP A 740 19.77 43.93 14.87
N ASP A 741 21.11 43.87 14.93
CA ASP A 741 21.99 44.31 13.89
C ASP A 741 23.20 43.36 13.78
N ASN A 742 23.85 43.34 12.63
CA ASN A 742 25.09 42.57 12.41
C ASN A 742 26.37 43.23 12.94
N GLY A 743 26.23 44.48 13.49
CA GLY A 743 27.33 45.21 14.11
C GLY A 743 27.52 44.93 15.57
N SER A 744 28.64 45.40 16.14
CA SER A 744 29.00 45.21 17.57
C SER A 744 28.06 45.97 18.51
N THR A 745 27.30 46.95 18.03
CA THR A 745 26.40 47.80 18.85
C THR A 745 24.95 47.31 18.83
N GLY A 746 24.60 46.43 17.97
CA GLY A 746 23.21 45.92 17.79
C GLY A 746 22.90 44.67 18.59
N ASN A 747 23.44 44.48 19.80
CA ASN A 747 23.18 43.31 20.63
C ASN A 747 23.25 43.65 22.14
N CYS A 748 22.56 42.83 22.94
CA CYS A 748 22.65 42.86 24.39
C CYS A 748 22.47 41.48 24.99
N ARG A 749 22.91 41.28 26.24
CA ARG A 749 22.83 39.99 26.96
C ARG A 749 21.78 40.05 28.05
N ILE A 750 21.06 38.97 28.21
CA ILE A 750 20.06 38.75 29.26
C ILE A 750 20.48 37.54 30.06
N THR A 751 20.74 37.70 31.35
CA THR A 751 20.90 36.59 32.29
C THR A 751 19.49 36.21 32.78
N TYR A 752 19.21 34.93 32.84
CA TYR A 752 17.94 34.42 33.34
C TYR A 752 18.14 33.26 34.30
N ALA A 753 17.20 33.09 35.22
CA ALA A 753 17.03 31.91 36.07
C ALA A 753 15.56 31.56 36.09
N LEU A 754 15.23 30.36 35.69
CA LEU A 754 13.87 29.87 35.65
C LEU A 754 13.46 29.30 37.02
N PRO A 755 12.26 29.57 37.53
CA PRO A 755 11.76 28.97 38.75
C PRO A 755 11.83 27.43 38.66
N ALA A 756 11.93 26.73 39.81
CA ALA A 756 11.99 25.29 39.85
C ALA A 756 10.86 24.67 38.99
N ALA A 757 11.21 23.65 38.19
CA ALA A 757 10.24 22.99 37.29
C ALA A 757 9.10 22.38 38.10
N ALA A 758 7.87 22.84 37.91
CA ALA A 758 6.71 22.09 38.31
C ALA A 758 6.69 20.75 37.54
N LYS A 759 6.10 19.68 38.10
CA LYS A 759 6.02 18.36 37.45
C LYS A 759 5.63 18.52 35.96
N LYS A 760 6.38 17.87 35.07
CA LYS A 760 6.14 17.84 33.62
C LYS A 760 4.67 17.49 33.36
N THR A 761 3.86 18.49 33.01
CA THR A 761 2.48 18.34 32.61
C THR A 761 2.37 18.78 31.16
N ALA A 762 1.83 17.94 30.29
CA ALA A 762 1.54 18.31 28.91
C ALA A 762 0.64 19.57 28.90
N GLY A 763 1.03 20.62 28.15
CA GLY A 763 0.26 21.87 28.06
C GLY A 763 0.51 22.88 29.19
N ALA A 764 1.53 22.74 30.01
CA ALA A 764 1.90 23.80 30.99
C ALA A 764 2.24 25.10 30.25
N ALA A 765 1.70 26.23 30.70
CA ALA A 765 1.98 27.55 30.12
C ALA A 765 3.49 27.90 30.28
N PRO A 766 4.09 28.62 29.29
CA PRO A 766 5.45 29.10 29.39
C PRO A 766 5.63 29.94 30.64
N GLN A 767 6.80 29.86 31.27
CA GLN A 767 7.07 30.64 32.46
C GLN A 767 7.33 32.09 32.11
N ASN A 768 6.77 33.01 32.92
CA ASN A 768 6.97 34.44 32.77
C ASN A 768 8.04 34.91 33.74
N ILE A 769 9.11 35.53 33.23
CA ILE A 769 10.18 36.12 34.02
C ILE A 769 10.47 37.55 33.55
N GLN A 770 11.02 38.33 34.45
CA GLN A 770 11.48 39.71 34.17
C GLN A 770 13.01 39.75 34.25
N SER A 771 13.63 40.42 33.28
CA SER A 771 15.10 40.62 33.30
C SER A 771 15.47 41.94 32.59
N VAL A 772 16.72 42.29 32.62
CA VAL A 772 17.29 43.47 31.97
C VAL A 772 18.31 43.03 30.93
N CYS A 773 18.29 43.63 29.76
CA CYS A 773 19.27 43.38 28.71
C CYS A 773 20.48 44.33 28.88
N LEU A 774 21.61 43.76 29.25
CA LEU A 774 22.87 44.45 29.46
C LEU A 774 23.62 44.62 28.16
N ALA A 775 24.07 45.82 27.84
CA ALA A 775 24.89 46.03 26.65
C ALA A 775 26.14 45.14 26.68
N THR A 776 26.41 44.46 25.56
CA THR A 776 27.65 43.66 25.44
C THR A 776 28.83 44.60 25.28
N PRO A 777 29.85 44.56 26.16
CA PRO A 777 31.03 45.41 25.99
C PRO A 777 31.65 45.06 24.62
N ALA A 778 31.94 46.10 23.82
CA ALA A 778 32.68 45.92 22.58
C ALA A 778 34.03 45.29 22.93
N HIS A 779 34.32 44.08 22.46
CA HIS A 779 35.66 43.54 22.53
C HIS A 779 36.59 44.46 21.74
N PRO A 780 37.74 44.87 22.28
CA PRO A 780 38.70 45.73 21.62
C PRO A 780 39.28 45.11 20.34
#